data_08ce68cc9397269bad443f791396b5a2
#
_entry.id   08ce68cc9397269bad443f791396b5a2
#
_cell.length_a   1.000
_cell.length_b   1.000
_cell.length_c   1.000
_cell.angle_alpha   90.00
_cell.angle_beta   90.00
_cell.angle_gamma   90.00
#
_symmetry.space_group_name_H-M   'P 1'
#
loop_
_entity.id
_entity.type
_entity.pdbx_description
1 polymer ?
#
loop_
_entity_poly.entity_id
_entity_poly.type
_entity_poly.pdbx_seq_one_letter_code
_entity_poly.pdbx_strand_id
1 'polypeptide(L)'
;MKNKTKLNKGFRALALPVVVLSLSIQAQELEEVVVSGSFIPDEKRDTAEINVVLDSSDIERTGDDNIAVALTRLTGLSLVRGKYVYVRGLGERYSSATLNGSSLPSPEPLKRVVPLDIFPTAAIQSALVQKTYSAEMAGEFGGGMIAIKTKAVPFERVLSLSFSSGFNNATSLSDGLLYDGGGDDDFGYDDGTRNYPALLGQSIASGTKVDRSNYATYELANFGRQFENSKLWVIQEGDVPVNNSFNFTYGNELDWDLNSALGLDSASAGVFFTLGMKSDWQTQEGLRQTGDLQAQAGGGADVILAENKQTRSTSNDVSTYAMGVFGLETDSTELKYTGLYIHKGTKKARIIYGFDPSDAQDIREDYLAFFERSLFNHQLNYSQLFENGSSLDVRLANGKATRDAPYEREIFYQDSSGVVGVSTPDSWLYDVNTGKNQTQFSSVDDNDFNFGLDVSIPLELETMDIDLKAGIDYRDNNRDAEVRSFRFSPAGGPLPAEALSQRVDYIFADQNFDPNRLLVIENTASSSPAGYEGVLETSAAYVSMDALISNQFRLSTGIRQENGKQEINTYDLFIGKDNIVEKIIDEDYVLPAITLTYFPERYENLQIRLGLSQTIARPTFRELSPTLFIDPDTDRVVAGSLFLENTELNNIDLRAEYYFDLNQFMTFGVFFKDIDKPIEETVNEIGDLIVTTYQNVPKAELSGFEFEYERIFDGFKSTWASSKEFMLKVNYTFTDSEIIIESGDTYINSGGVITSAASLLANGRDPRLQGQAENIFNLQFGYDDYSVNSQATFIFNYVDDRVRARGLDVLPDVIEQIPTSINFVYSREFELDTSMLKVSLEIRNLLNEEYEATMANSNIFYDQYQLGTSISLGFKLNF
;
A
#
# COMPACT_ATOMS: atom_id res chain seq x y z
N MET A 1 36.51 -2.74 -43.73
CA MET A 1 35.31 -2.11 -44.37
C MET A 1 34.22 -2.21 -43.34
N LYS A 2 33.81 -1.06 -42.88
CA LYS A 2 32.81 -0.87 -41.81
C LYS A 2 31.40 -1.17 -42.33
N ASN A 3 30.64 -2.02 -41.64
CA ASN A 3 29.19 -1.98 -41.72
C ASN A 3 28.65 -1.89 -40.30
N LYS A 4 28.26 -0.68 -39.93
CA LYS A 4 27.42 -0.40 -38.77
C LYS A 4 25.99 -0.68 -39.18
N THR A 5 25.38 -1.72 -38.64
CA THR A 5 23.94 -1.91 -38.70
C THR A 5 23.34 -1.10 -37.55
N LYS A 6 22.83 0.06 -37.88
CA LYS A 6 21.97 0.85 -36.96
C LYS A 6 20.66 0.07 -36.74
N LEU A 7 20.43 -0.40 -35.55
CA LEU A 7 19.08 -0.74 -35.09
C LEU A 7 18.33 0.59 -34.84
N ASN A 8 17.54 0.98 -35.83
CA ASN A 8 16.53 2.02 -35.69
C ASN A 8 15.27 1.35 -35.08
N LYS A 9 15.17 1.25 -33.78
CA LYS A 9 13.87 1.13 -33.11
C LYS A 9 13.36 2.54 -32.89
N GLY A 10 12.64 3.04 -33.89
CA GLY A 10 11.95 4.31 -33.79
C GLY A 10 10.87 4.21 -32.74
N PHE A 11 10.87 5.16 -31.82
CA PHE A 11 9.74 5.57 -31.03
C PHE A 11 8.52 5.69 -31.97
N ARG A 12 7.59 4.76 -31.91
CA ARG A 12 6.24 5.01 -32.39
C ARG A 12 5.55 5.90 -31.36
N ALA A 13 5.78 7.19 -31.47
CA ALA A 13 4.86 8.16 -30.91
C ALA A 13 3.46 7.80 -31.45
N LEU A 14 2.56 7.40 -30.57
CA LEU A 14 1.13 7.32 -30.86
C LEU A 14 0.65 8.74 -31.17
N ALA A 15 0.74 9.15 -32.44
CA ALA A 15 -0.01 10.26 -32.95
C ALA A 15 -1.46 9.75 -33.10
N LEU A 16 -2.25 9.87 -32.03
CA LEU A 16 -3.71 9.82 -32.17
C LEU A 16 -4.12 10.98 -33.09
N PRO A 17 -4.88 10.72 -34.16
CA PRO A 17 -5.45 11.82 -34.94
C PRO A 17 -6.47 12.55 -34.06
N VAL A 18 -6.18 13.79 -33.72
CA VAL A 18 -7.14 14.72 -33.14
C VAL A 18 -8.20 14.95 -34.21
N VAL A 19 -9.29 14.23 -34.12
CA VAL A 19 -10.51 14.54 -34.89
C VAL A 19 -11.12 15.77 -34.21
N VAL A 20 -10.81 16.93 -34.74
CA VAL A 20 -11.49 18.18 -34.40
C VAL A 20 -12.90 18.11 -34.95
N LEU A 21 -13.85 17.64 -34.15
CA LEU A 21 -15.27 17.88 -34.37
C LEU A 21 -15.55 19.36 -34.04
N SER A 22 -15.68 20.15 -35.07
CA SER A 22 -16.15 21.56 -35.01
C SER A 22 -17.64 21.55 -34.62
N LEU A 23 -17.92 21.54 -33.30
CA LEU A 23 -19.22 21.89 -32.76
C LEU A 23 -19.25 23.38 -32.52
N SER A 24 -20.10 24.08 -33.29
CA SER A 24 -20.42 25.50 -33.09
C SER A 24 -21.17 25.66 -31.77
N ILE A 25 -20.45 26.11 -30.72
CA ILE A 25 -21.01 26.48 -29.43
C ILE A 25 -21.26 27.97 -29.39
N GLN A 26 -22.51 28.36 -29.11
CA GLN A 26 -22.84 29.74 -28.81
C GLN A 26 -22.19 30.14 -27.48
N ALA A 27 -21.43 31.22 -27.49
CA ALA A 27 -20.83 31.77 -26.28
C ALA A 27 -21.93 32.27 -25.33
N GLN A 28 -22.01 31.63 -24.18
CA GLN A 28 -22.66 32.16 -22.97
C GLN A 28 -21.57 32.78 -22.09
N GLU A 29 -21.85 33.95 -21.54
CA GLU A 29 -20.93 34.64 -20.62
C GLU A 29 -20.61 33.69 -19.43
N LEU A 30 -19.32 33.45 -19.22
CA LEU A 30 -18.82 32.67 -18.07
C LEU A 30 -18.95 33.51 -16.80
N GLU A 31 -19.93 33.22 -15.97
CA GLU A 31 -19.86 33.55 -14.57
C GLU A 31 -18.78 32.66 -13.90
N GLU A 32 -18.08 33.23 -12.92
CA GLU A 32 -17.02 32.66 -12.14
C GLU A 32 -17.43 31.24 -11.65
N VAL A 33 -16.79 30.18 -12.20
CA VAL A 33 -17.08 28.80 -11.83
C VAL A 33 -16.45 28.53 -10.45
N VAL A 34 -17.16 28.89 -9.42
CA VAL A 34 -16.95 28.29 -8.11
C VAL A 34 -17.44 26.86 -8.26
N VAL A 35 -16.53 25.87 -8.29
CA VAL A 35 -16.87 24.48 -8.12
C VAL A 35 -17.41 24.33 -6.70
N SER A 36 -18.68 24.63 -6.51
CA SER A 36 -19.39 24.25 -5.31
C SER A 36 -19.71 22.74 -5.49
N GLY A 37 -18.77 21.90 -5.09
CA GLY A 37 -19.17 20.56 -4.66
C GLY A 37 -20.32 20.69 -3.67
N SER A 38 -21.21 19.72 -3.61
CA SER A 38 -22.22 19.65 -2.57
C SER A 38 -21.63 20.16 -1.26
N PHE A 39 -22.28 21.12 -0.60
CA PHE A 39 -21.86 21.66 0.69
C PHE A 39 -21.52 20.47 1.60
N ILE A 40 -20.24 20.17 1.71
CA ILE A 40 -19.73 19.22 2.69
C ILE A 40 -19.71 20.03 3.98
N PRO A 41 -20.59 19.69 4.97
CA PRO A 41 -20.46 20.27 6.30
C PRO A 41 -19.00 20.16 6.70
N ASP A 42 -18.46 21.10 7.45
CA ASP A 42 -17.07 21.04 7.91
C ASP A 42 -16.86 19.69 8.63
N GLU A 43 -16.49 18.66 7.83
CA GLU A 43 -16.39 17.27 8.29
C GLU A 43 -15.42 17.14 9.47
N LYS A 44 -14.57 18.12 9.68
CA LYS A 44 -13.66 18.18 10.81
C LYS A 44 -14.34 18.79 12.06
N ARG A 45 -15.15 19.82 11.89
CA ARG A 45 -15.76 20.58 12.98
C ARG A 45 -17.07 19.95 13.44
N ASP A 46 -17.88 19.47 12.50
CA ASP A 46 -19.28 19.11 12.75
C ASP A 46 -19.45 17.63 13.14
N THR A 47 -18.44 16.78 12.98
CA THR A 47 -18.47 15.39 13.48
C THR A 47 -18.29 15.33 15.00
N ALA A 48 -18.82 14.28 15.62
CA ALA A 48 -18.60 14.03 17.04
C ALA A 48 -17.17 13.49 17.30
N GLU A 49 -16.63 12.71 16.38
CA GLU A 49 -15.37 12.01 16.47
C GLU A 49 -14.18 12.92 16.14
N ILE A 50 -12.99 12.54 16.62
CA ILE A 50 -11.73 13.18 16.25
C ILE A 50 -11.31 12.67 14.89
N ASN A 51 -11.25 13.55 13.91
CA ASN A 51 -10.80 13.23 12.56
C ASN A 51 -9.87 14.28 11.97
N VAL A 52 -9.24 13.91 10.85
CA VAL A 52 -8.52 14.80 9.93
C VAL A 52 -8.96 14.51 8.51
N VAL A 53 -9.11 15.55 7.71
CA VAL A 53 -9.65 15.46 6.36
C VAL A 53 -8.58 15.89 5.36
N LEU A 54 -8.47 15.15 4.28
CA LEU A 54 -7.72 15.50 3.07
C LEU A 54 -8.73 15.71 1.96
N ASP A 55 -8.91 16.92 1.53
CA ASP A 55 -9.83 17.27 0.45
C ASP A 55 -9.14 17.36 -0.92
N SER A 56 -9.92 17.56 -1.97
CA SER A 56 -9.38 17.66 -3.34
C SER A 56 -8.49 18.89 -3.55
N SER A 57 -8.69 19.98 -2.80
CA SER A 57 -7.87 21.19 -2.91
C SER A 57 -6.49 20.96 -2.29
N ASP A 58 -6.41 20.23 -1.20
CA ASP A 58 -5.15 19.81 -0.57
C ASP A 58 -4.34 18.91 -1.51
N ILE A 59 -5.01 17.95 -2.15
CA ILE A 59 -4.40 17.05 -3.12
C ILE A 59 -3.85 17.82 -4.34
N GLU A 60 -4.64 18.75 -4.88
CA GLU A 60 -4.20 19.57 -6.02
C GLU A 60 -3.05 20.51 -5.67
N ARG A 61 -3.00 21.00 -4.42
CA ARG A 61 -1.93 21.86 -3.92
C ARG A 61 -0.60 21.14 -3.76
N THR A 62 -0.62 19.90 -3.29
CA THR A 62 0.59 19.11 -3.03
C THR A 62 1.07 18.35 -4.26
N GLY A 63 0.22 18.22 -5.30
CA GLY A 63 0.52 17.50 -6.53
C GLY A 63 0.71 15.99 -6.30
N ASP A 64 0.24 15.45 -5.19
CA ASP A 64 0.39 14.04 -4.90
C ASP A 64 -0.49 13.20 -5.85
N ASP A 65 0.09 12.19 -6.48
CA ASP A 65 -0.53 11.41 -7.56
C ASP A 65 -1.26 10.15 -7.07
N ASN A 66 -0.99 9.72 -5.84
CA ASN A 66 -1.71 8.64 -5.17
C ASN A 66 -2.08 9.02 -3.73
N ILE A 67 -3.09 8.34 -3.20
CA ILE A 67 -3.66 8.68 -1.90
C ILE A 67 -2.71 8.35 -0.73
N ALA A 68 -1.82 7.35 -0.86
CA ALA A 68 -0.88 6.98 0.19
C ALA A 68 0.08 8.13 0.51
N VAL A 69 0.64 8.76 -0.50
CA VAL A 69 1.54 9.91 -0.35
C VAL A 69 0.77 11.12 0.18
N ALA A 70 -0.42 11.40 -0.37
CA ALA A 70 -1.24 12.54 0.04
C ALA A 70 -1.63 12.47 1.54
N LEU A 71 -1.93 11.28 2.05
CA LEU A 71 -2.27 11.07 3.47
C LEU A 71 -1.10 11.39 4.43
N THR A 72 0.16 11.30 3.99
CA THR A 72 1.30 11.68 4.84
C THR A 72 1.33 13.16 5.21
N ARG A 73 0.53 13.98 4.54
CA ARG A 73 0.39 15.41 4.83
C ARG A 73 -0.49 15.68 6.06
N LEU A 74 -1.21 14.66 6.51
CA LEU A 74 -2.10 14.75 7.66
C LEU A 74 -1.37 14.43 8.97
N THR A 75 -1.87 14.96 10.07
CA THR A 75 -1.30 14.78 11.41
C THR A 75 -1.34 13.33 11.85
N GLY A 76 -0.24 12.83 12.42
CA GLY A 76 -0.15 11.48 13.00
C GLY A 76 -0.08 10.35 11.99
N LEU A 77 0.18 10.65 10.70
CA LEU A 77 0.28 9.64 9.68
C LEU A 77 1.73 9.56 9.14
N SER A 78 2.18 8.34 8.92
CA SER A 78 3.46 8.05 8.27
C SER A 78 3.31 6.97 7.22
N LEU A 79 4.17 6.98 6.20
CA LEU A 79 4.16 6.03 5.10
C LEU A 79 5.21 4.95 5.32
N VAL A 80 4.82 3.71 5.07
CA VAL A 80 5.69 2.54 5.15
C VAL A 80 5.77 1.87 3.80
N ARG A 81 6.99 1.61 3.31
CA ARG A 81 7.26 0.96 2.01
C ARG A 81 6.55 1.64 0.83
N GLY A 82 6.24 2.94 0.93
CA GLY A 82 5.54 3.67 -0.13
C GLY A 82 4.07 3.31 -0.35
N LYS A 83 3.48 2.40 0.44
CA LYS A 83 2.17 1.80 0.19
C LYS A 83 1.20 1.89 1.38
N TYR A 84 1.70 1.68 2.60
CA TYR A 84 0.89 1.52 3.80
C TYR A 84 0.97 2.75 4.69
N VAL A 85 -0.17 3.23 5.11
CA VAL A 85 -0.26 4.38 6.01
C VAL A 85 -0.44 3.88 7.44
N TYR A 86 0.51 4.26 8.31
CA TYR A 86 0.46 4.00 9.74
C TYR A 86 -0.17 5.20 10.44
N VAL A 87 -1.10 4.93 11.34
CA VAL A 87 -1.79 5.96 12.11
C VAL A 87 -1.28 5.93 13.54
N ARG A 88 -0.69 7.06 14.00
CA ARG A 88 -0.08 7.18 15.34
C ARG A 88 0.99 6.11 15.62
N GLY A 89 1.73 5.72 14.58
CA GLY A 89 2.77 4.70 14.65
C GLY A 89 2.28 3.25 14.69
N LEU A 90 0.97 3.01 14.73
CA LEU A 90 0.43 1.65 14.65
C LEU A 90 0.36 1.19 13.20
N GLY A 91 0.85 -0.03 12.97
CA GLY A 91 0.94 -0.65 11.66
C GLY A 91 -0.42 -0.85 10.98
N GLU A 92 -0.37 -1.24 9.71
CA GLU A 92 -1.55 -1.39 8.86
C GLU A 92 -2.58 -2.39 9.41
N ARG A 93 -2.19 -3.41 10.18
CA ARG A 93 -3.13 -4.37 10.80
C ARG A 93 -4.05 -3.71 11.84
N TYR A 94 -3.60 -2.59 12.39
CA TYR A 94 -4.36 -1.80 13.37
C TYR A 94 -5.20 -0.69 12.75
N SER A 95 -5.18 -0.57 11.42
CA SER A 95 -5.94 0.44 10.69
C SER A 95 -6.78 -0.22 9.61
N SER A 96 -7.94 0.33 9.32
CA SER A 96 -8.81 -0.11 8.24
C SER A 96 -8.93 0.97 7.17
N ALA A 97 -9.15 0.55 5.92
CA ALA A 97 -9.45 1.45 4.82
C ALA A 97 -10.78 1.06 4.17
N THR A 98 -11.63 2.05 3.92
CA THR A 98 -12.91 1.87 3.23
C THR A 98 -13.00 2.76 2.00
N LEU A 99 -13.72 2.32 0.99
CA LEU A 99 -14.10 3.11 -0.18
C LEU A 99 -15.61 3.30 -0.16
N ASN A 100 -16.08 4.55 -0.06
CA ASN A 100 -17.50 4.89 0.06
C ASN A 100 -18.24 4.08 1.15
N GLY A 101 -17.56 3.85 2.28
CA GLY A 101 -18.11 3.13 3.44
C GLY A 101 -18.02 1.60 3.41
N SER A 102 -17.49 0.99 2.36
CA SER A 102 -17.30 -0.47 2.25
C SER A 102 -15.83 -0.85 2.29
N SER A 103 -15.50 -2.02 2.86
CA SER A 103 -14.15 -2.56 2.84
C SER A 103 -13.73 -3.00 1.44
N LEU A 104 -12.44 -3.21 1.25
CA LEU A 104 -11.84 -3.56 -0.03
C LEU A 104 -10.99 -4.83 0.10
N PRO A 105 -10.99 -5.71 -0.92
CA PRO A 105 -10.02 -6.81 -0.99
C PRO A 105 -8.61 -6.28 -1.29
N SER A 106 -7.59 -7.05 -0.95
CA SER A 106 -6.20 -6.66 -1.14
C SER A 106 -5.47 -7.58 -2.12
N PRO A 107 -4.82 -7.04 -3.16
CA PRO A 107 -3.97 -7.81 -4.07
C PRO A 107 -2.59 -8.13 -3.46
N GLU A 108 -2.30 -7.65 -2.26
CA GLU A 108 -1.00 -7.87 -1.63
C GLU A 108 -0.93 -9.28 -1.01
N PRO A 109 0.16 -10.03 -1.27
CA PRO A 109 0.27 -11.39 -0.80
C PRO A 109 0.49 -11.50 0.71
N LEU A 110 1.09 -10.47 1.32
CA LEU A 110 1.46 -10.46 2.73
C LEU A 110 0.52 -9.64 3.63
N LYS A 111 -0.29 -8.75 3.05
CA LYS A 111 -1.09 -7.79 3.80
C LYS A 111 -2.56 -7.92 3.43
N ARG A 112 -3.45 -7.77 4.43
CA ARG A 112 -4.89 -7.73 4.21
C ARG A 112 -5.38 -6.34 3.81
N VAL A 113 -4.73 -5.31 4.33
CA VAL A 113 -5.08 -3.93 4.00
C VAL A 113 -4.69 -3.65 2.56
N VAL A 114 -5.62 -3.07 1.81
CA VAL A 114 -5.36 -2.66 0.43
C VAL A 114 -4.24 -1.63 0.40
N PRO A 115 -3.24 -1.78 -0.48
CA PRO A 115 -2.17 -0.80 -0.61
C PRO A 115 -2.73 0.51 -1.18
N LEU A 116 -2.52 1.61 -0.48
CA LEU A 116 -3.12 2.89 -0.85
C LEU A 116 -2.40 3.59 -2.01
N ASP A 117 -1.22 3.11 -2.41
CA ASP A 117 -0.48 3.58 -3.59
C ASP A 117 -1.17 3.29 -4.93
N ILE A 118 -2.09 2.31 -4.95
CA ILE A 118 -2.82 1.96 -6.18
C ILE A 118 -3.98 2.94 -6.48
N PHE A 119 -4.44 3.75 -5.49
CA PHE A 119 -5.55 4.67 -5.68
C PHE A 119 -5.05 6.01 -6.23
N PRO A 120 -5.37 6.33 -7.50
CA PRO A 120 -5.00 7.61 -8.09
C PRO A 120 -5.85 8.73 -7.50
N THR A 121 -5.21 9.83 -7.13
CA THR A 121 -5.91 11.01 -6.58
C THR A 121 -6.95 11.60 -7.54
N ALA A 122 -6.78 11.39 -8.85
CA ALA A 122 -7.75 11.82 -9.87
C ALA A 122 -9.15 11.21 -9.70
N ALA A 123 -9.27 10.02 -9.09
CA ALA A 123 -10.53 9.33 -8.82
C ALA A 123 -11.14 9.70 -7.46
N ILE A 124 -10.37 10.35 -6.58
CA ILE A 124 -10.71 10.58 -5.18
C ILE A 124 -11.23 12.01 -4.98
N GLN A 125 -12.30 12.15 -4.22
CA GLN A 125 -12.86 13.43 -3.78
C GLN A 125 -12.23 13.89 -2.47
N SER A 126 -12.21 12.99 -1.48
CA SER A 126 -11.64 13.24 -0.17
C SER A 126 -11.21 11.94 0.51
N ALA A 127 -10.36 12.06 1.52
CA ALA A 127 -10.09 11.00 2.46
C ALA A 127 -10.19 11.55 3.89
N LEU A 128 -11.01 10.89 4.70
CA LEU A 128 -11.18 11.21 6.11
C LEU A 128 -10.45 10.16 6.93
N VAL A 129 -9.58 10.58 7.83
CA VAL A 129 -8.92 9.69 8.79
C VAL A 129 -9.52 9.92 10.16
N GLN A 130 -10.36 8.99 10.58
CA GLN A 130 -10.99 9.01 11.89
C GLN A 130 -10.09 8.35 12.91
N LYS A 131 -9.83 9.03 14.04
CA LYS A 131 -8.89 8.61 15.08
C LYS A 131 -9.54 8.17 16.38
N THR A 132 -10.82 8.44 16.57
CA THR A 132 -11.64 7.91 17.66
C THR A 132 -12.71 7.00 17.12
N TYR A 133 -12.93 5.87 17.78
CA TYR A 133 -13.86 4.84 17.35
C TYR A 133 -15.31 5.27 17.58
N SER A 134 -16.20 4.95 16.65
CA SER A 134 -17.65 4.98 16.80
C SER A 134 -18.27 3.61 16.51
N ALA A 135 -19.39 3.29 17.13
CA ALA A 135 -20.03 1.97 17.02
C ALA A 135 -20.53 1.65 15.59
N GLU A 136 -20.64 2.64 14.73
CA GLU A 136 -21.01 2.51 13.31
C GLU A 136 -19.90 1.87 12.48
N MET A 137 -18.67 1.84 12.99
CA MET A 137 -17.48 1.31 12.31
C MET A 137 -17.22 -0.13 12.67
N ALA A 138 -16.51 -0.84 11.79
CA ALA A 138 -15.99 -2.18 12.09
C ALA A 138 -15.09 -2.15 13.33
N GLY A 139 -15.10 -3.23 14.10
CA GLY A 139 -14.34 -3.35 15.36
C GLY A 139 -12.84 -3.31 15.18
N GLU A 140 -12.32 -3.56 13.98
CA GLU A 140 -10.91 -3.48 13.63
C GLU A 140 -10.43 -2.02 13.51
N PHE A 141 -10.17 -1.43 14.67
CA PHE A 141 -9.83 -0.02 14.81
C PHE A 141 -8.76 0.18 15.91
N GLY A 142 -7.49 -0.07 15.58
CA GLY A 142 -6.39 0.18 16.54
C GLY A 142 -5.79 1.57 16.41
N GLY A 143 -5.34 1.94 15.22
CA GLY A 143 -4.77 3.26 14.92
C GLY A 143 -5.82 4.28 14.49
N GLY A 144 -6.67 3.88 13.55
CA GLY A 144 -7.72 4.70 12.97
C GLY A 144 -8.34 4.05 11.73
N MET A 145 -9.36 4.71 11.15
CA MET A 145 -9.97 4.31 9.89
C MET A 145 -9.75 5.37 8.81
N ILE A 146 -9.36 4.93 7.63
CA ILE A 146 -9.17 5.76 6.45
C ILE A 146 -10.39 5.58 5.54
N ALA A 147 -11.32 6.54 5.56
CA ALA A 147 -12.50 6.53 4.73
C ALA A 147 -12.25 7.33 3.45
N ILE A 148 -12.11 6.64 2.33
CA ILE A 148 -11.87 7.22 1.01
C ILE A 148 -13.23 7.42 0.33
N LYS A 149 -13.50 8.64 -0.14
CA LYS A 149 -14.68 8.98 -0.94
C LYS A 149 -14.26 9.21 -2.38
N THR A 150 -14.92 8.54 -3.30
CA THR A 150 -14.73 8.75 -4.75
C THR A 150 -15.45 10.01 -5.20
N LYS A 151 -14.98 10.60 -6.30
CA LYS A 151 -15.69 11.69 -6.96
C LYS A 151 -17.12 11.28 -7.29
N ALA A 152 -18.05 12.21 -7.09
CA ALA A 152 -19.45 12.06 -7.41
C ALA A 152 -19.75 12.60 -8.82
N VAL A 153 -21.01 12.51 -9.23
CA VAL A 153 -21.49 13.16 -10.46
C VAL A 153 -21.42 14.67 -10.26
N PRO A 154 -20.74 15.42 -11.14
CA PRO A 154 -20.69 16.87 -11.04
C PRO A 154 -22.00 17.51 -11.54
N PHE A 155 -22.39 18.62 -10.91
CA PHE A 155 -23.55 19.42 -11.36
C PHE A 155 -23.30 20.12 -12.70
N GLU A 156 -22.05 20.46 -12.99
CA GLU A 156 -21.65 21.08 -14.24
C GLU A 156 -20.80 20.10 -15.06
N ARG A 157 -20.86 20.29 -16.38
CA ARG A 157 -20.06 19.47 -17.28
C ARG A 157 -18.57 19.65 -17.00
N VAL A 158 -17.88 18.55 -16.73
CA VAL A 158 -16.43 18.47 -16.58
C VAL A 158 -15.85 17.66 -17.75
N LEU A 159 -14.88 18.23 -18.44
CA LEU A 159 -14.07 17.52 -19.42
C LEU A 159 -12.63 17.95 -19.24
N SER A 160 -11.75 17.02 -18.83
CA SER A 160 -10.33 17.34 -18.66
C SER A 160 -9.42 16.28 -19.26
N LEU A 161 -8.27 16.75 -19.76
CA LEU A 161 -7.15 15.94 -20.24
C LEU A 161 -5.90 16.37 -19.49
N SER A 162 -5.17 15.46 -18.90
CA SER A 162 -3.88 15.75 -18.29
C SER A 162 -2.78 14.82 -18.78
N PHE A 163 -1.59 15.38 -18.86
CA PHE A 163 -0.36 14.68 -19.20
C PHE A 163 0.75 15.20 -18.30
N SER A 164 1.61 14.30 -17.79
CA SER A 164 2.84 14.72 -17.12
C SER A 164 4.03 13.88 -17.56
N SER A 165 5.23 14.47 -17.44
CA SER A 165 6.50 13.76 -17.64
C SER A 165 7.47 14.14 -16.54
N GLY A 166 8.15 13.14 -15.99
CA GLY A 166 9.04 13.26 -14.83
C GLY A 166 10.43 12.70 -15.11
N PHE A 167 11.43 13.36 -14.57
CA PHE A 167 12.84 12.98 -14.59
C PHE A 167 13.32 12.75 -13.15
N ASN A 168 14.00 11.64 -12.89
CA ASN A 168 14.68 11.36 -11.63
C ASN A 168 16.18 11.24 -11.88
N ASN A 169 17.01 11.94 -11.12
CA ASN A 169 18.45 12.02 -11.35
C ASN A 169 19.22 10.72 -11.07
N ALA A 170 18.65 9.79 -10.28
CA ALA A 170 19.23 8.49 -10.02
C ALA A 170 18.78 7.41 -11.02
N THR A 171 17.74 7.70 -11.83
CA THR A 171 17.08 6.69 -12.67
C THR A 171 17.04 7.10 -14.14
N SER A 172 16.44 8.27 -14.42
CA SER A 172 16.06 8.62 -15.80
C SER A 172 17.27 8.92 -16.70
N LEU A 173 17.30 8.35 -17.89
CA LEU A 173 18.38 8.49 -18.89
C LEU A 173 19.75 8.05 -18.35
N SER A 174 19.75 7.20 -17.32
CA SER A 174 20.93 6.54 -16.75
C SER A 174 20.89 5.05 -17.09
N ASP A 175 22.04 4.38 -17.00
CA ASP A 175 22.09 2.95 -17.18
C ASP A 175 21.28 2.25 -16.07
N GLY A 176 20.40 1.34 -16.45
CA GLY A 176 19.64 0.48 -15.54
C GLY A 176 19.67 -0.97 -15.97
N LEU A 177 19.12 -1.84 -15.14
CA LEU A 177 18.99 -3.26 -15.43
C LEU A 177 17.68 -3.50 -16.16
N LEU A 178 17.74 -3.96 -17.39
CA LEU A 178 16.58 -4.19 -18.25
C LEU A 178 16.57 -5.64 -18.74
N TYR A 179 15.39 -6.15 -19.13
CA TYR A 179 15.25 -7.40 -19.89
C TYR A 179 14.11 -7.28 -20.90
N ASP A 180 14.10 -8.13 -21.92
CA ASP A 180 13.13 -8.00 -23.02
C ASP A 180 11.67 -8.17 -22.54
N GLY A 181 11.33 -9.32 -21.97
CA GLY A 181 10.01 -9.61 -21.44
C GLY A 181 8.91 -9.86 -22.47
N GLY A 182 7.66 -9.63 -22.10
CA GLY A 182 6.48 -9.75 -22.95
C GLY A 182 6.23 -8.53 -23.84
N GLY A 183 5.33 -8.66 -24.82
CA GLY A 183 5.00 -7.57 -25.75
C GLY A 183 4.13 -6.46 -25.14
N ASP A 184 3.36 -6.77 -24.11
CA ASP A 184 2.42 -5.86 -23.46
C ASP A 184 2.94 -5.34 -22.10
N ASP A 185 4.20 -5.63 -21.73
CA ASP A 185 4.84 -5.16 -20.50
C ASP A 185 4.80 -3.63 -20.37
N ASP A 186 4.88 -2.88 -21.49
CA ASP A 186 4.80 -1.42 -21.52
C ASP A 186 3.41 -0.89 -21.13
N PHE A 187 2.39 -1.74 -21.12
CA PHE A 187 1.04 -1.43 -20.63
C PHE A 187 0.76 -2.05 -19.26
N GLY A 188 1.73 -2.77 -18.69
CA GLY A 188 1.63 -3.43 -17.40
C GLY A 188 0.93 -4.78 -17.42
N TYR A 189 0.72 -5.40 -18.61
CA TYR A 189 0.04 -6.68 -18.77
C TYR A 189 0.97 -7.75 -19.30
N ASP A 190 0.81 -9.00 -18.82
CA ASP A 190 1.45 -10.14 -19.44
C ASP A 190 0.67 -10.57 -20.70
N ASP A 191 1.37 -10.74 -21.81
CA ASP A 191 0.79 -11.19 -23.11
C ASP A 191 0.70 -12.71 -23.24
N GLY A 192 0.93 -13.43 -22.14
CA GLY A 192 0.99 -14.89 -22.10
C GLY A 192 2.40 -15.47 -22.36
N THR A 193 3.41 -14.62 -22.58
CA THR A 193 4.82 -15.05 -22.71
C THR A 193 5.30 -15.76 -21.44
N ARG A 194 4.72 -15.43 -20.28
CA ARG A 194 5.06 -15.99 -18.96
C ARG A 194 4.09 -17.08 -18.48
N ASN A 195 3.22 -17.58 -19.35
CA ASN A 195 2.35 -18.70 -19.01
C ASN A 195 3.17 -19.97 -18.74
N TYR A 196 2.61 -20.89 -17.96
CA TYR A 196 3.20 -22.21 -17.79
C TYR A 196 3.47 -22.86 -19.14
N PRO A 197 4.70 -23.40 -19.37
CA PRO A 197 4.95 -24.24 -20.53
C PRO A 197 3.91 -25.34 -20.68
N ALA A 198 3.51 -25.67 -21.91
CA ALA A 198 2.35 -26.51 -22.18
C ALA A 198 2.38 -27.88 -21.48
N LEU A 199 3.53 -28.56 -21.44
CA LEU A 199 3.66 -29.85 -20.74
C LEU A 199 3.57 -29.64 -19.21
N LEU A 200 4.19 -28.56 -18.72
CA LEU A 200 4.15 -28.23 -17.30
C LEU A 200 2.71 -27.94 -16.86
N GLY A 201 1.97 -27.14 -17.64
CA GLY A 201 0.54 -26.88 -17.39
C GLY A 201 -0.31 -28.16 -17.39
N GLN A 202 0.00 -29.15 -18.24
CA GLN A 202 -0.68 -30.45 -18.23
C GLN A 202 -0.39 -31.23 -16.93
N SER A 203 0.87 -31.22 -16.46
CA SER A 203 1.25 -31.88 -15.21
C SER A 203 0.55 -31.26 -14.03
N ILE A 204 0.53 -29.91 -13.96
CA ILE A 204 -0.18 -29.14 -12.92
C ILE A 204 -1.68 -29.47 -12.92
N ALA A 205 -2.31 -29.45 -14.09
CA ALA A 205 -3.74 -29.77 -14.24
C ALA A 205 -4.10 -31.20 -13.83
N SER A 206 -3.15 -32.13 -13.94
CA SER A 206 -3.33 -33.51 -13.47
C SER A 206 -3.04 -33.71 -11.96
N GLY A 207 -2.55 -32.66 -11.27
CA GLY A 207 -2.13 -32.75 -9.87
C GLY A 207 -0.85 -33.58 -9.67
N THR A 208 -0.07 -33.83 -10.74
CA THR A 208 1.12 -34.68 -10.67
C THR A 208 2.38 -33.82 -10.45
N LYS A 209 3.09 -34.06 -9.35
CA LYS A 209 4.37 -33.37 -9.08
C LYS A 209 5.42 -33.68 -10.13
N VAL A 210 6.10 -32.66 -10.64
CA VAL A 210 7.15 -32.82 -11.65
C VAL A 210 8.46 -33.18 -10.95
N ASP A 211 8.64 -34.47 -10.65
CA ASP A 211 9.79 -34.99 -9.96
C ASP A 211 10.23 -36.35 -10.51
N ARG A 212 11.35 -36.86 -9.95
CA ARG A 212 11.93 -38.14 -10.40
C ARG A 212 11.09 -39.37 -9.99
N SER A 213 10.09 -39.21 -9.15
CA SER A 213 9.16 -40.28 -8.75
C SER A 213 8.08 -40.49 -9.79
N ASN A 214 7.67 -39.43 -10.47
CA ASN A 214 6.56 -39.45 -11.40
C ASN A 214 6.97 -39.43 -12.88
N TYR A 215 8.18 -38.91 -13.18
CA TYR A 215 8.66 -38.69 -14.56
C TYR A 215 10.07 -39.26 -14.77
N ALA A 216 10.29 -39.85 -15.93
CA ALA A 216 11.63 -40.28 -16.35
C ALA A 216 12.54 -39.08 -16.63
N THR A 217 13.85 -39.23 -16.52
CA THR A 217 14.84 -38.14 -16.71
C THR A 217 14.71 -37.44 -18.04
N TYR A 218 14.35 -38.18 -19.13
CA TYR A 218 14.16 -37.56 -20.45
C TYR A 218 12.91 -36.64 -20.49
N GLU A 219 11.88 -36.94 -19.72
CA GLU A 219 10.66 -36.10 -19.58
C GLU A 219 10.98 -34.86 -18.77
N LEU A 220 11.70 -35.02 -17.66
CA LEU A 220 12.16 -33.90 -16.82
C LEU A 220 13.08 -32.94 -17.60
N ALA A 221 13.93 -33.46 -18.47
CA ALA A 221 14.70 -32.62 -19.39
C ALA A 221 13.83 -31.92 -20.44
N ASN A 222 12.77 -32.59 -20.92
CA ASN A 222 11.85 -32.00 -21.87
C ASN A 222 11.00 -30.88 -21.30
N PHE A 223 10.63 -30.93 -20.01
CA PHE A 223 10.03 -29.76 -19.30
C PHE A 223 10.94 -28.55 -19.39
N GLY A 224 12.24 -28.71 -19.15
CA GLY A 224 13.23 -27.63 -19.20
C GLY A 224 13.35 -26.96 -20.55
N ARG A 225 13.25 -27.71 -21.65
CA ARG A 225 13.32 -27.17 -23.02
C ARG A 225 12.15 -26.26 -23.39
N GLN A 226 11.07 -26.31 -22.65
CA GLN A 226 9.86 -25.51 -22.91
C GLN A 226 9.83 -24.18 -22.18
N PHE A 227 10.74 -23.94 -21.25
CA PHE A 227 10.85 -22.63 -20.61
C PHE A 227 11.39 -21.60 -21.62
N GLU A 228 10.79 -20.41 -21.66
CA GLU A 228 11.32 -19.29 -22.45
C GLU A 228 12.60 -18.77 -21.82
N ASN A 229 13.71 -18.94 -22.48
CA ASN A 229 15.03 -18.67 -21.91
C ASN A 229 15.72 -17.45 -22.53
N SER A 230 15.26 -16.95 -23.68
CA SER A 230 15.94 -15.86 -24.37
C SER A 230 15.47 -14.49 -23.94
N LYS A 231 14.15 -14.29 -23.78
CA LYS A 231 13.55 -13.00 -23.43
C LYS A 231 13.43 -12.77 -21.94
N LEU A 232 13.27 -13.85 -21.16
CA LEU A 232 12.94 -13.81 -19.74
C LEU A 232 14.13 -14.08 -18.82
N TRP A 233 15.35 -14.23 -19.33
CA TRP A 233 16.51 -14.61 -18.52
C TRP A 233 17.67 -13.62 -18.56
N VAL A 234 17.77 -12.83 -19.61
CA VAL A 234 18.97 -12.04 -19.85
C VAL A 234 18.78 -10.62 -19.36
N ILE A 235 19.49 -10.27 -18.30
CA ILE A 235 19.61 -8.89 -17.85
C ILE A 235 20.56 -8.16 -18.82
N GLN A 236 20.16 -6.96 -19.25
CA GLN A 236 20.92 -6.06 -20.11
C GLN A 236 21.00 -4.70 -19.44
N GLU A 237 22.15 -4.04 -19.57
CA GLU A 237 22.27 -2.63 -19.17
C GLU A 237 21.79 -1.74 -20.32
N GLY A 238 21.04 -0.69 -19.97
CA GLY A 238 20.52 0.25 -20.94
C GLY A 238 19.91 1.50 -20.32
N ASP A 239 19.71 2.51 -21.14
CA ASP A 239 19.12 3.78 -20.72
C ASP A 239 17.67 3.58 -20.22
N VAL A 240 17.41 3.99 -18.99
CA VAL A 240 16.08 3.94 -18.38
C VAL A 240 15.23 5.12 -18.87
N PRO A 241 13.98 4.89 -19.33
CA PRO A 241 13.10 5.98 -19.78
C PRO A 241 12.74 6.96 -18.67
N VAL A 242 12.16 8.11 -19.05
CA VAL A 242 11.54 9.06 -18.13
C VAL A 242 10.13 8.60 -17.74
N ASN A 243 9.66 9.03 -16.58
CA ASN A 243 8.33 8.74 -16.08
C ASN A 243 7.27 9.54 -16.86
N ASN A 244 6.10 8.94 -17.07
CA ASN A 244 5.01 9.57 -17.81
C ASN A 244 3.66 9.20 -17.20
N SER A 245 2.70 10.12 -17.25
CA SER A 245 1.32 9.85 -16.91
C SER A 245 0.35 10.53 -17.87
N PHE A 246 -0.83 9.93 -18.01
CA PHE A 246 -1.95 10.44 -18.74
C PHE A 246 -3.24 10.21 -17.95
N ASN A 247 -4.14 11.20 -17.97
CA ASN A 247 -5.46 11.07 -17.38
C ASN A 247 -6.51 11.75 -18.25
N PHE A 248 -7.69 11.15 -18.35
CA PHE A 248 -8.90 11.67 -18.97
C PHE A 248 -10.03 11.64 -17.96
N THR A 249 -10.78 12.74 -17.82
CA THR A 249 -11.96 12.82 -16.97
C THR A 249 -13.11 13.46 -17.73
N TYR A 250 -14.29 12.87 -17.60
CA TYR A 250 -15.56 13.38 -18.10
C TYR A 250 -16.63 13.22 -17.03
N GLY A 251 -17.44 14.24 -16.84
CA GLY A 251 -18.63 14.20 -16.01
C GLY A 251 -19.69 15.15 -16.52
N ASN A 252 -20.95 14.77 -16.39
CA ASN A 252 -22.07 15.59 -16.80
C ASN A 252 -23.36 15.12 -16.13
N GLU A 253 -24.22 16.06 -15.79
CA GLU A 253 -25.61 15.78 -15.53
C GLU A 253 -26.32 15.45 -16.86
N LEU A 254 -27.22 14.48 -16.85
CA LEU A 254 -27.94 14.02 -18.03
C LEU A 254 -29.28 14.77 -18.13
N ASP A 255 -29.48 15.48 -19.22
CA ASP A 255 -30.74 16.18 -19.55
C ASP A 255 -31.85 15.16 -19.93
N TRP A 256 -32.20 14.26 -19.00
CA TRP A 256 -33.33 13.35 -19.19
C TRP A 256 -34.56 13.89 -18.47
N ASP A 257 -35.68 13.90 -19.14
CA ASP A 257 -36.98 14.16 -18.50
C ASP A 257 -37.41 12.92 -17.68
N LEU A 258 -36.69 12.68 -16.58
CA LEU A 258 -36.92 11.59 -15.65
C LEU A 258 -38.26 11.78 -14.90
N ASN A 259 -38.67 13.04 -14.72
CA ASN A 259 -39.95 13.37 -14.08
C ASN A 259 -41.14 12.76 -14.83
N SER A 260 -41.14 12.87 -16.17
CA SER A 260 -42.20 12.25 -16.97
C SER A 260 -42.00 10.74 -17.19
N ALA A 261 -40.74 10.25 -17.18
CA ALA A 261 -40.42 8.85 -17.41
C ALA A 261 -40.68 7.93 -16.21
N LEU A 262 -40.37 8.40 -14.99
CA LEU A 262 -40.44 7.64 -13.74
C LEU A 262 -41.58 8.10 -12.80
N GLY A 263 -42.25 9.22 -13.11
CA GLY A 263 -43.26 9.80 -12.25
C GLY A 263 -42.71 10.35 -10.93
N LEU A 264 -41.44 10.76 -10.93
CA LEU A 264 -40.76 11.33 -9.79
C LEU A 264 -40.68 12.86 -9.97
N ASP A 265 -40.89 13.61 -8.90
CA ASP A 265 -40.69 15.06 -8.92
C ASP A 265 -39.19 15.36 -8.71
N SER A 266 -38.65 16.35 -9.42
CA SER A 266 -37.27 16.87 -9.31
C SER A 266 -36.15 15.82 -9.42
N ALA A 267 -36.32 14.80 -10.30
CA ALA A 267 -35.31 13.76 -10.48
C ALA A 267 -34.19 14.25 -11.43
N SER A 268 -32.94 14.14 -10.99
CA SER A 268 -31.75 14.34 -11.81
C SER A 268 -30.93 13.06 -11.92
N ALA A 269 -30.24 12.87 -13.03
CA ALA A 269 -29.31 11.76 -13.21
C ALA A 269 -28.02 12.27 -13.83
N GLY A 270 -26.92 11.61 -13.54
CA GLY A 270 -25.66 12.01 -14.09
C GLY A 270 -24.62 10.91 -14.16
N VAL A 271 -23.55 11.18 -14.86
CA VAL A 271 -22.44 10.27 -15.04
C VAL A 271 -21.12 10.98 -14.79
N PHE A 272 -20.20 10.24 -14.20
CA PHE A 272 -18.79 10.63 -14.08
C PHE A 272 -17.91 9.46 -14.52
N PHE A 273 -16.89 9.76 -15.30
CA PHE A 273 -15.95 8.76 -15.78
C PHE A 273 -14.52 9.34 -15.76
N THR A 274 -13.58 8.56 -15.23
CA THR A 274 -12.15 8.89 -15.32
C THR A 274 -11.35 7.64 -15.66
N LEU A 275 -10.32 7.82 -16.48
CA LEU A 275 -9.34 6.80 -16.80
C LEU A 275 -7.95 7.40 -16.84
N GLY A 276 -6.95 6.61 -16.53
CA GLY A 276 -5.57 7.06 -16.60
C GLY A 276 -4.57 5.92 -16.71
N MET A 277 -3.35 6.29 -17.07
CA MET A 277 -2.20 5.41 -17.13
C MET A 277 -0.97 6.16 -16.65
N LYS A 278 -0.13 5.48 -15.87
CA LYS A 278 1.15 5.99 -15.37
C LYS A 278 2.23 4.92 -15.58
N SER A 279 3.40 5.32 -16.07
CA SER A 279 4.61 4.47 -16.09
C SER A 279 5.69 5.15 -15.26
N ASP A 280 6.18 4.44 -14.24
CA ASP A 280 7.10 4.96 -13.24
C ASP A 280 8.32 4.05 -13.13
N TRP A 281 9.48 4.57 -13.52
CA TRP A 281 10.75 3.87 -13.49
C TRP A 281 11.54 4.24 -12.24
N GLN A 282 12.16 3.24 -11.62
CA GLN A 282 13.01 3.43 -10.48
C GLN A 282 14.26 2.53 -10.57
N THR A 283 15.43 3.12 -10.42
CA THR A 283 16.69 2.38 -10.21
C THR A 283 17.17 2.64 -8.80
N GLN A 284 17.55 1.57 -8.11
CA GLN A 284 18.08 1.59 -6.75
C GLN A 284 19.44 0.90 -6.76
N GLU A 285 20.45 1.58 -6.23
CA GLU A 285 21.79 1.04 -6.02
C GLU A 285 22.16 1.22 -4.55
N GLY A 286 22.73 0.18 -3.93
CA GLY A 286 23.05 0.27 -2.52
C GLY A 286 23.67 -0.97 -1.91
N LEU A 287 23.51 -1.10 -0.61
CA LEU A 287 24.07 -2.18 0.20
C LEU A 287 22.96 -3.02 0.83
N ARG A 288 23.24 -4.31 0.95
CA ARG A 288 22.45 -5.29 1.71
C ARG A 288 23.41 -6.11 2.56
N GLN A 289 23.31 -5.91 3.87
CA GLN A 289 24.21 -6.53 4.82
C GLN A 289 23.42 -7.23 5.93
N THR A 290 24.03 -8.20 6.59
CA THR A 290 23.55 -8.79 7.84
C THR A 290 24.68 -8.86 8.85
N GLY A 291 24.33 -8.92 10.13
CA GLY A 291 25.29 -9.05 11.20
C GLY A 291 24.69 -9.83 12.35
N ASP A 292 25.55 -10.55 13.08
CA ASP A 292 25.19 -11.38 14.22
C ASP A 292 25.63 -10.75 15.54
N LEU A 293 24.80 -10.95 16.58
CA LEU A 293 25.17 -10.58 17.95
C LEU A 293 26.23 -11.54 18.49
N GLN A 294 27.38 -11.01 18.83
CA GLN A 294 28.46 -11.75 19.52
C GLN A 294 28.61 -11.31 20.97
N ALA A 295 28.42 -12.25 21.89
CA ALA A 295 28.58 -11.95 23.32
C ALA A 295 29.99 -11.53 23.69
N GLN A 296 30.12 -10.43 24.44
CA GLN A 296 31.40 -9.94 24.96
C GLN A 296 31.75 -10.55 26.31
N ALA A 297 33.05 -10.69 26.58
CA ALA A 297 33.62 -11.22 27.82
C ALA A 297 33.40 -10.33 29.08
N GLY A 298 32.62 -9.28 28.98
CA GLY A 298 32.30 -8.35 30.11
C GLY A 298 30.80 -8.12 30.31
N GLY A 299 29.96 -8.81 29.56
CA GLY A 299 28.52 -8.56 29.46
C GLY A 299 28.23 -7.56 28.33
N GLY A 300 27.13 -7.77 27.60
CA GLY A 300 26.78 -7.07 26.36
C GLY A 300 27.08 -7.90 25.12
N ALA A 301 26.65 -7.43 23.97
CA ALA A 301 26.90 -8.03 22.66
C ALA A 301 27.29 -6.97 21.66
N ASP A 302 28.26 -7.27 20.80
CA ASP A 302 28.57 -6.47 19.62
C ASP A 302 27.92 -7.11 18.39
N VAL A 303 27.56 -6.30 17.40
CA VAL A 303 27.10 -6.79 16.10
C VAL A 303 28.31 -6.93 15.18
N ILE A 304 28.54 -8.14 14.69
CA ILE A 304 29.63 -8.44 13.76
C ILE A 304 29.04 -8.66 12.38
N LEU A 305 29.64 -8.01 11.36
CA LEU A 305 29.25 -8.18 9.97
C LEU A 305 29.37 -9.65 9.54
N ALA A 306 28.26 -10.25 9.15
CA ALA A 306 28.16 -11.61 8.62
C ALA A 306 28.11 -11.64 7.09
N GLU A 307 27.18 -10.90 6.50
CA GLU A 307 27.04 -10.78 5.03
C GLU A 307 27.37 -9.36 4.59
N ASN A 308 27.97 -9.20 3.42
CA ASN A 308 28.23 -7.91 2.79
C ASN A 308 27.97 -8.00 1.29
N LYS A 309 26.82 -7.56 0.87
CA LYS A 309 26.37 -7.64 -0.52
C LYS A 309 26.04 -6.24 -1.06
N GLN A 310 26.37 -6.01 -2.32
CA GLN A 310 25.89 -4.86 -3.09
C GLN A 310 24.64 -5.27 -3.86
N THR A 311 23.70 -4.33 -3.98
CA THR A 311 22.44 -4.53 -4.71
C THR A 311 22.26 -3.46 -5.76
N ARG A 312 21.79 -3.84 -6.92
CA ARG A 312 21.31 -2.93 -7.97
C ARG A 312 20.02 -3.48 -8.53
N SER A 313 18.96 -2.69 -8.56
CA SER A 313 17.69 -3.08 -9.14
C SER A 313 17.11 -1.97 -10.00
N THR A 314 16.39 -2.35 -11.05
CA THR A 314 15.58 -1.43 -11.85
C THR A 314 14.18 -2.02 -11.99
N SER A 315 13.18 -1.22 -11.69
CA SER A 315 11.78 -1.58 -11.86
C SER A 315 11.03 -0.57 -12.74
N ASN A 316 10.03 -1.05 -13.45
CA ASN A 316 9.01 -0.25 -14.11
C ASN A 316 7.64 -0.62 -13.57
N ASP A 317 6.99 0.33 -12.92
CA ASP A 317 5.63 0.22 -12.43
C ASP A 317 4.67 0.89 -13.43
N VAL A 318 3.82 0.10 -14.08
CA VAL A 318 2.81 0.62 -15.00
C VAL A 318 1.45 0.44 -14.37
N SER A 319 0.79 1.56 -14.06
CA SER A 319 -0.54 1.58 -13.46
C SER A 319 -1.57 2.08 -14.46
N THR A 320 -2.70 1.36 -14.58
CA THR A 320 -3.87 1.79 -15.33
C THR A 320 -5.09 1.75 -14.43
N TYR A 321 -5.99 2.70 -14.59
CA TYR A 321 -7.23 2.72 -13.84
C TYR A 321 -8.38 3.26 -14.68
N ALA A 322 -9.60 2.82 -14.34
CA ALA A 322 -10.84 3.34 -14.85
C ALA A 322 -11.88 3.37 -13.75
N MET A 323 -12.57 4.48 -13.59
CA MET A 323 -13.70 4.60 -12.67
C MET A 323 -14.90 5.19 -13.40
N GLY A 324 -16.07 4.59 -13.17
CA GLY A 324 -17.34 5.09 -13.63
C GLY A 324 -18.31 5.25 -12.47
N VAL A 325 -18.98 6.38 -12.41
CA VAL A 325 -20.04 6.67 -11.43
C VAL A 325 -21.32 7.01 -12.20
N PHE A 326 -22.43 6.40 -11.78
CA PHE A 326 -23.76 6.77 -12.19
C PHE A 326 -24.55 7.18 -10.94
N GLY A 327 -25.14 8.37 -10.95
CA GLY A 327 -25.97 8.90 -9.89
C GLY A 327 -27.39 9.17 -10.37
N LEU A 328 -28.35 8.88 -9.50
CA LEU A 328 -29.74 9.29 -9.62
C LEU A 328 -30.12 9.95 -8.30
N GLU A 329 -30.58 11.19 -8.36
CA GLU A 329 -30.91 12.00 -7.18
C GLU A 329 -32.30 12.61 -7.35
N THR A 330 -33.05 12.63 -6.26
CA THR A 330 -34.32 13.38 -6.10
C THR A 330 -34.23 14.19 -4.80
N ASP A 331 -35.24 14.99 -4.47
CA ASP A 331 -35.29 15.74 -3.20
C ASP A 331 -35.14 14.85 -1.95
N SER A 332 -35.41 13.55 -2.05
CA SER A 332 -35.44 12.64 -0.90
C SER A 332 -34.67 11.33 -1.10
N THR A 333 -34.19 11.05 -2.31
CA THR A 333 -33.57 9.76 -2.63
C THR A 333 -32.28 9.99 -3.38
N GLU A 334 -31.20 9.33 -2.97
CA GLU A 334 -29.95 9.22 -3.73
C GLU A 334 -29.66 7.75 -4.03
N LEU A 335 -29.38 7.45 -5.29
CA LEU A 335 -28.87 6.15 -5.73
C LEU A 335 -27.58 6.35 -6.49
N LYS A 336 -26.49 5.79 -5.99
CA LYS A 336 -25.16 5.90 -6.58
C LYS A 336 -24.57 4.53 -6.88
N TYR A 337 -24.24 4.30 -8.13
CA TYR A 337 -23.43 3.15 -8.54
C TYR A 337 -22.00 3.62 -8.82
N THR A 338 -20.99 2.93 -8.28
CA THR A 338 -19.57 3.17 -8.53
C THR A 338 -18.93 1.88 -9.00
N GLY A 339 -18.32 1.90 -10.18
CA GLY A 339 -17.45 0.85 -10.70
C GLY A 339 -16.01 1.35 -10.75
N LEU A 340 -15.08 0.63 -10.14
CA LEU A 340 -13.66 0.96 -10.10
C LEU A 340 -12.83 -0.23 -10.57
N TYR A 341 -11.95 0.02 -11.52
CA TYR A 341 -10.92 -0.92 -11.95
C TYR A 341 -9.55 -0.26 -11.79
N ILE A 342 -8.63 -0.96 -11.14
CA ILE A 342 -7.23 -0.56 -11.02
C ILE A 342 -6.38 -1.77 -11.40
N HIS A 343 -5.34 -1.54 -12.20
CA HIS A 343 -4.35 -2.54 -12.57
C HIS A 343 -2.95 -1.95 -12.46
N LYS A 344 -2.02 -2.72 -11.90
CA LYS A 344 -0.61 -2.33 -11.79
C LYS A 344 0.28 -3.52 -12.15
N GLY A 345 1.03 -3.40 -13.23
CA GLY A 345 2.10 -4.32 -13.61
C GLY A 345 3.44 -3.80 -13.14
N THR A 346 4.26 -4.66 -12.54
CA THR A 346 5.63 -4.35 -12.12
C THR A 346 6.61 -5.27 -12.82
N LYS A 347 7.54 -4.70 -13.58
CA LYS A 347 8.65 -5.40 -14.22
C LYS A 347 9.94 -5.06 -13.50
N LYS A 348 10.63 -6.04 -12.92
CA LYS A 348 11.82 -5.84 -12.06
C LYS A 348 12.99 -6.72 -12.51
N ALA A 349 14.16 -6.11 -12.58
CA ALA A 349 15.43 -6.80 -12.70
C ALA A 349 16.35 -6.38 -11.55
N ARG A 350 17.07 -7.33 -10.95
CA ARG A 350 17.97 -7.06 -9.82
C ARG A 350 19.21 -7.96 -9.91
N ILE A 351 20.33 -7.40 -9.50
CA ILE A 351 21.59 -8.13 -9.28
C ILE A 351 22.02 -7.84 -7.83
N ILE A 352 22.33 -8.90 -7.09
CA ILE A 352 22.98 -8.83 -5.78
C ILE A 352 24.30 -9.58 -5.90
N TYR A 353 25.39 -9.01 -5.39
CA TYR A 353 26.69 -9.69 -5.36
C TYR A 353 27.50 -9.31 -4.13
N GLY A 354 28.30 -10.24 -3.65
CA GLY A 354 29.18 -10.04 -2.49
C GLY A 354 29.34 -11.32 -1.68
N PHE A 355 29.92 -11.17 -0.50
CA PHE A 355 30.27 -12.28 0.37
C PHE A 355 29.05 -12.92 1.02
N ASP A 356 28.94 -14.23 0.92
CA ASP A 356 27.96 -15.09 1.59
C ASP A 356 28.70 -16.04 2.55
N PRO A 357 28.45 -15.96 3.86
CA PRO A 357 29.16 -16.80 4.84
C PRO A 357 28.77 -18.27 4.73
N SER A 358 27.56 -18.61 4.29
CA SER A 358 27.11 -20.00 4.13
C SER A 358 27.86 -20.73 3.01
N ASP A 359 28.22 -20.01 1.96
CA ASP A 359 29.03 -20.49 0.85
C ASP A 359 30.53 -20.24 1.05
N ALA A 360 30.89 -19.42 2.08
CA ALA A 360 32.25 -18.96 2.39
C ALA A 360 33.00 -18.33 1.20
N GLN A 361 32.25 -17.68 0.30
CA GLN A 361 32.78 -17.07 -0.94
C GLN A 361 31.87 -15.93 -1.41
N ASP A 362 32.33 -15.20 -2.43
CA ASP A 362 31.49 -14.24 -3.11
C ASP A 362 30.48 -14.97 -4.02
N ILE A 363 29.23 -14.50 -3.94
CA ILE A 363 28.14 -14.99 -4.80
C ILE A 363 27.59 -13.84 -5.64
N ARG A 364 26.90 -14.15 -6.71
CA ARG A 364 26.04 -13.26 -7.47
C ARG A 364 24.68 -13.91 -7.66
N GLU A 365 23.63 -13.13 -7.42
CA GLU A 365 22.23 -13.49 -7.65
C GLU A 365 21.65 -12.56 -8.71
N ASP A 366 21.14 -13.12 -9.79
CA ASP A 366 20.36 -12.43 -10.80
C ASP A 366 18.88 -12.77 -10.58
N TYR A 367 18.05 -11.74 -10.37
CA TYR A 367 16.61 -11.88 -10.14
C TYR A 367 15.83 -11.11 -11.20
N LEU A 368 14.82 -11.78 -11.78
CA LEU A 368 13.92 -11.25 -12.79
C LEU A 368 12.49 -11.56 -12.40
N ALA A 369 11.65 -10.55 -12.36
CA ALA A 369 10.24 -10.72 -12.02
C ALA A 369 9.34 -9.83 -12.88
N PHE A 370 8.14 -10.34 -13.09
CA PHE A 370 7.00 -9.57 -13.55
C PHE A 370 5.79 -9.99 -12.72
N PHE A 371 5.06 -9.05 -12.17
CA PHE A 371 3.84 -9.33 -11.43
C PHE A 371 2.77 -8.29 -11.68
N GLU A 372 1.55 -8.77 -11.79
CA GLU A 372 0.35 -7.99 -12.01
C GLU A 372 -0.49 -7.97 -10.75
N ARG A 373 -1.07 -6.81 -10.43
CA ARG A 373 -2.04 -6.64 -9.37
C ARG A 373 -3.26 -5.95 -9.94
N SER A 374 -4.44 -6.51 -9.71
CA SER A 374 -5.69 -5.91 -10.17
C SER A 374 -6.66 -5.78 -9.00
N LEU A 375 -7.42 -4.71 -8.99
CA LEU A 375 -8.56 -4.49 -8.10
C LEU A 375 -9.76 -4.09 -8.95
N PHE A 376 -10.82 -4.85 -8.81
CA PHE A 376 -12.12 -4.57 -9.41
C PHE A 376 -13.16 -4.45 -8.32
N ASN A 377 -13.87 -3.32 -8.24
CA ASN A 377 -14.82 -3.05 -7.18
C ASN A 377 -16.11 -2.45 -7.74
N HIS A 378 -17.24 -3.01 -7.34
CA HIS A 378 -18.58 -2.53 -7.66
C HIS A 378 -19.30 -2.17 -6.38
N GLN A 379 -19.91 -1.00 -6.36
CA GLN A 379 -20.67 -0.51 -5.21
C GLN A 379 -22.00 0.06 -5.64
N LEU A 380 -23.03 -0.19 -4.84
CA LEU A 380 -24.33 0.41 -4.94
C LEU A 380 -24.68 1.02 -3.57
N ASN A 381 -24.80 2.33 -3.52
CA ASN A 381 -25.22 3.07 -2.35
C ASN A 381 -26.60 3.64 -2.62
N TYR A 382 -27.50 3.44 -1.68
CA TYR A 382 -28.86 3.97 -1.70
C TYR A 382 -29.13 4.71 -0.40
N SER A 383 -29.58 5.94 -0.49
CA SER A 383 -29.99 6.78 0.65
C SER A 383 -31.40 7.30 0.43
N GLN A 384 -32.24 7.20 1.44
CA GLN A 384 -33.60 7.71 1.46
C GLN A 384 -33.82 8.60 2.68
N LEU A 385 -34.18 9.84 2.45
CA LEU A 385 -34.64 10.77 3.48
C LEU A 385 -36.19 10.74 3.51
N PHE A 386 -36.77 10.56 4.69
CA PHE A 386 -38.22 10.57 4.90
C PHE A 386 -38.68 11.94 5.38
N GLU A 387 -39.98 12.24 5.20
CA GLU A 387 -40.59 13.53 5.58
C GLU A 387 -40.45 13.89 7.08
N ASN A 388 -40.28 12.89 7.92
CA ASN A 388 -40.05 13.10 9.38
C ASN A 388 -38.57 13.32 9.72
N GLY A 389 -37.68 13.47 8.72
CA GLY A 389 -36.24 13.65 8.90
C GLY A 389 -35.45 12.36 9.14
N SER A 390 -36.11 11.20 9.27
CA SER A 390 -35.38 9.94 9.39
C SER A 390 -34.72 9.54 8.06
N SER A 391 -33.60 8.82 8.10
CA SER A 391 -32.93 8.31 6.90
C SER A 391 -32.77 6.79 6.94
N LEU A 392 -32.67 6.22 5.74
CA LEU A 392 -32.29 4.83 5.50
C LEU A 392 -31.15 4.81 4.51
N ASP A 393 -30.02 4.23 4.89
CA ASP A 393 -28.85 4.08 4.05
C ASP A 393 -28.56 2.60 3.84
N VAL A 394 -28.37 2.19 2.58
CA VAL A 394 -28.05 0.81 2.20
C VAL A 394 -26.79 0.81 1.36
N ARG A 395 -25.81 -0.01 1.77
CA ARG A 395 -24.55 -0.20 1.07
C ARG A 395 -24.42 -1.64 0.61
N LEU A 396 -24.10 -1.82 -0.66
CA LEU A 396 -23.74 -3.10 -1.25
C LEU A 396 -22.43 -2.93 -1.99
N ALA A 397 -21.45 -3.77 -1.69
CA ALA A 397 -20.18 -3.76 -2.41
C ALA A 397 -19.71 -5.19 -2.68
N ASN A 398 -19.13 -5.38 -3.85
CA ASN A 398 -18.46 -6.62 -4.22
C ASN A 398 -17.13 -6.26 -4.89
N GLY A 399 -16.03 -6.69 -4.27
CA GLY A 399 -14.69 -6.46 -4.73
C GLY A 399 -13.96 -7.75 -5.04
N LYS A 400 -13.10 -7.71 -6.06
CA LYS A 400 -12.15 -8.77 -6.38
C LYS A 400 -10.77 -8.16 -6.57
N ALA A 401 -9.78 -8.67 -5.85
CA ALA A 401 -8.39 -8.33 -6.04
C ALA A 401 -7.60 -9.58 -6.44
N THR A 402 -6.70 -9.43 -7.42
CA THR A 402 -5.82 -10.51 -7.85
C THR A 402 -4.37 -10.06 -7.87
N ARG A 403 -3.46 -11.00 -7.62
CA ARG A 403 -2.05 -10.87 -7.93
C ARG A 403 -1.59 -12.12 -8.68
N ASP A 404 -0.93 -11.92 -9.79
CA ASP A 404 -0.25 -12.96 -10.54
C ASP A 404 1.22 -12.60 -10.69
N ALA A 405 2.11 -13.52 -10.33
CA ALA A 405 3.54 -13.38 -10.48
C ALA A 405 4.09 -14.61 -11.23
N PRO A 406 3.94 -14.60 -12.56
CA PRO A 406 4.46 -15.65 -13.39
C PRO A 406 5.97 -15.48 -13.63
N TYR A 407 6.71 -16.57 -13.61
CA TYR A 407 8.11 -16.57 -14.01
C TYR A 407 9.03 -15.68 -13.16
N GLU A 408 8.83 -15.60 -11.85
CA GLU A 408 9.86 -15.05 -10.96
C GLU A 408 11.09 -15.97 -11.01
N ARG A 409 12.26 -15.42 -11.38
CA ARG A 409 13.47 -16.20 -11.63
C ARG A 409 14.63 -15.76 -10.79
N GLU A 410 15.29 -16.73 -10.20
CA GLU A 410 16.51 -16.57 -9.43
C GLU A 410 17.62 -17.44 -10.02
N ILE A 411 18.76 -16.84 -10.30
CA ILE A 411 19.95 -17.50 -10.83
C ILE A 411 21.14 -17.15 -9.96
N PHE A 412 21.83 -18.17 -9.49
CA PHE A 412 22.97 -18.03 -8.60
C PHE A 412 24.28 -18.40 -9.31
N TYR A 413 25.29 -17.58 -9.05
CA TYR A 413 26.66 -17.77 -9.51
C TYR A 413 27.61 -17.72 -8.32
N GLN A 414 28.67 -18.49 -8.40
CA GLN A 414 29.79 -18.51 -7.46
C GLN A 414 31.02 -17.86 -8.09
N ASP A 415 31.80 -17.16 -7.27
CA ASP A 415 33.08 -16.62 -7.72
C ASP A 415 34.15 -17.71 -7.80
N SER A 416 34.79 -17.86 -8.96
CA SER A 416 35.84 -18.83 -9.21
C SER A 416 37.26 -18.32 -8.94
N SER A 417 37.42 -17.06 -8.54
CA SER A 417 38.71 -16.43 -8.25
C SER A 417 39.39 -17.04 -7.02
N GLY A 418 38.59 -17.58 -6.08
CA GLY A 418 39.03 -18.13 -4.81
C GLY A 418 39.50 -17.06 -3.81
N VAL A 419 39.27 -15.77 -4.06
CA VAL A 419 39.67 -14.67 -3.22
C VAL A 419 38.46 -13.78 -2.94
N VAL A 420 37.97 -13.78 -1.70
CA VAL A 420 36.85 -12.98 -1.27
C VAL A 420 37.09 -11.49 -1.55
N GLY A 421 36.10 -10.81 -2.12
CA GLY A 421 36.15 -9.39 -2.45
C GLY A 421 36.95 -9.04 -3.71
N VAL A 422 37.36 -10.03 -4.53
CA VAL A 422 38.15 -9.85 -5.76
C VAL A 422 37.45 -10.50 -6.94
N SER A 423 36.14 -10.48 -6.99
CA SER A 423 35.39 -10.99 -8.14
C SER A 423 35.52 -10.08 -9.36
N THR A 424 35.60 -10.69 -10.53
CA THR A 424 35.60 -10.00 -11.82
C THR A 424 34.44 -10.51 -12.69
N PRO A 425 34.02 -9.76 -13.72
CA PRO A 425 32.95 -10.25 -14.61
C PRO A 425 33.16 -11.65 -15.15
N ASP A 426 34.40 -12.05 -15.38
CA ASP A 426 34.75 -13.36 -15.94
C ASP A 426 34.91 -14.45 -14.86
N SER A 427 34.87 -14.12 -13.56
CA SER A 427 35.05 -15.10 -12.49
C SER A 427 33.74 -15.77 -12.05
N TRP A 428 32.59 -15.30 -12.51
CA TRP A 428 31.29 -15.83 -12.15
C TRP A 428 30.98 -17.14 -12.88
N LEU A 429 30.76 -18.19 -12.11
CA LEU A 429 30.34 -19.50 -12.62
C LEU A 429 28.93 -19.84 -12.09
N TYR A 430 28.07 -20.29 -13.00
CA TYR A 430 26.73 -20.78 -12.61
C TYR A 430 26.86 -21.88 -11.56
N ASP A 431 26.19 -21.65 -10.38
CA ASP A 431 26.18 -22.63 -9.32
C ASP A 431 25.10 -23.68 -9.55
N VAL A 432 25.50 -24.77 -10.21
CA VAL A 432 24.61 -25.89 -10.54
C VAL A 432 24.16 -26.69 -9.32
N ASN A 433 24.87 -26.58 -8.20
CA ASN A 433 24.60 -27.39 -6.99
C ASN A 433 23.67 -26.71 -6.00
N THR A 434 23.53 -25.39 -6.08
CA THR A 434 22.61 -24.69 -5.18
C THR A 434 21.16 -25.11 -5.43
N GLY A 435 20.39 -25.20 -4.36
CA GLY A 435 18.93 -25.37 -4.44
C GLY A 435 18.17 -24.11 -4.81
N LYS A 436 18.88 -22.96 -4.94
CA LYS A 436 18.30 -21.62 -5.09
C LYS A 436 17.95 -21.26 -6.55
N ASN A 437 18.59 -21.92 -7.55
CA ASN A 437 18.27 -21.68 -8.97
C ASN A 437 16.87 -22.15 -9.33
N GLN A 438 15.94 -21.23 -9.46
CA GLN A 438 14.52 -21.57 -9.61
C GLN A 438 13.75 -20.62 -10.53
N THR A 439 12.61 -21.10 -10.98
CA THR A 439 11.52 -20.29 -11.52
C THR A 439 10.28 -20.54 -10.67
N GLN A 440 9.70 -19.47 -10.16
CA GLN A 440 8.53 -19.50 -9.29
C GLN A 440 7.32 -18.90 -10.01
N PHE A 441 6.15 -19.42 -9.68
CA PHE A 441 4.85 -18.89 -10.06
C PHE A 441 4.04 -18.74 -8.79
N SER A 442 3.46 -17.58 -8.57
CA SER A 442 2.60 -17.35 -7.42
C SER A 442 1.34 -16.57 -7.83
N SER A 443 0.24 -16.86 -7.14
CA SER A 443 -1.03 -16.17 -7.35
C SER A 443 -1.74 -15.92 -6.02
N VAL A 444 -2.53 -14.85 -5.99
CA VAL A 444 -3.48 -14.51 -4.94
C VAL A 444 -4.80 -14.09 -5.60
N ASP A 445 -5.90 -14.64 -5.13
CA ASP A 445 -7.28 -14.25 -5.48
C ASP A 445 -8.00 -13.89 -4.19
N ASP A 446 -8.47 -12.67 -4.06
CA ASP A 446 -9.12 -12.14 -2.86
C ASP A 446 -10.47 -11.52 -3.24
N ASN A 447 -11.57 -12.09 -2.74
CA ASN A 447 -12.92 -11.66 -2.99
C ASN A 447 -13.53 -11.13 -1.70
N ASP A 448 -14.16 -9.97 -1.74
CA ASP A 448 -14.74 -9.29 -0.58
C ASP A 448 -16.17 -8.83 -0.91
N PHE A 449 -17.15 -9.35 -0.20
CA PHE A 449 -18.54 -8.94 -0.28
C PHE A 449 -18.95 -8.20 1.00
N ASN A 450 -19.59 -7.05 0.84
CA ASN A 450 -20.04 -6.21 1.94
C ASN A 450 -21.50 -5.83 1.77
N PHE A 451 -22.24 -5.88 2.88
CA PHE A 451 -23.61 -5.37 3.00
C PHE A 451 -23.72 -4.55 4.27
N GLY A 452 -24.22 -3.32 4.16
CA GLY A 452 -24.53 -2.45 5.29
C GLY A 452 -25.92 -1.86 5.16
N LEU A 453 -26.62 -1.75 6.27
CA LEU A 453 -27.91 -1.06 6.38
C LEU A 453 -27.94 -0.23 7.64
N ASP A 454 -28.19 1.06 7.50
CA ASP A 454 -28.27 2.02 8.58
C ASP A 454 -29.59 2.79 8.57
N VAL A 455 -30.14 3.02 9.74
CA VAL A 455 -31.33 3.84 9.95
C VAL A 455 -31.00 4.91 10.95
N SER A 456 -31.28 6.18 10.62
CA SER A 456 -31.16 7.32 11.51
C SER A 456 -32.54 7.95 11.79
N ILE A 457 -32.79 8.32 13.03
CA ILE A 457 -34.05 8.88 13.49
C ILE A 457 -33.74 10.12 14.33
N PRO A 458 -33.91 11.34 13.78
CA PRO A 458 -33.76 12.57 14.55
C PRO A 458 -34.96 12.77 15.50
N LEU A 459 -34.65 13.16 16.74
CA LEU A 459 -35.62 13.46 17.78
C LEU A 459 -35.33 14.85 18.33
N GLU A 460 -36.18 15.81 18.03
CA GLU A 460 -36.11 17.18 18.56
C GLU A 460 -36.89 17.26 19.87
N LEU A 461 -36.19 17.52 20.97
CA LEU A 461 -36.77 17.78 22.28
C LEU A 461 -36.54 19.25 22.64
N GLU A 462 -37.34 19.80 23.60
CA GLU A 462 -37.25 21.23 23.98
C GLU A 462 -35.83 21.69 24.40
N THR A 463 -34.99 20.79 24.87
CA THR A 463 -33.63 21.09 25.39
C THR A 463 -32.51 20.28 24.78
N MET A 464 -32.82 19.38 23.86
CA MET A 464 -31.86 18.44 23.25
C MET A 464 -32.27 18.07 21.83
N ASP A 465 -31.34 18.05 20.93
CA ASP A 465 -31.47 17.42 19.64
C ASP A 465 -30.75 16.08 19.70
N ILE A 466 -31.45 15.00 19.39
CA ILE A 466 -30.90 13.62 19.44
C ILE A 466 -31.04 12.98 18.09
N ASP A 467 -29.97 12.39 17.59
CA ASP A 467 -29.97 11.50 16.44
C ASP A 467 -29.71 10.07 16.92
N LEU A 468 -30.72 9.20 16.75
CA LEU A 468 -30.61 7.78 17.10
C LEU A 468 -30.31 6.98 15.81
N LYS A 469 -29.21 6.22 15.83
CA LYS A 469 -28.84 5.36 14.71
C LYS A 469 -28.82 3.90 15.15
N ALA A 470 -29.21 3.03 14.21
CA ALA A 470 -29.06 1.57 14.34
C ALA A 470 -28.70 0.98 12.99
N GLY A 471 -27.85 -0.01 12.98
CA GLY A 471 -27.47 -0.64 11.73
C GLY A 471 -26.99 -2.05 11.91
N ILE A 472 -26.85 -2.70 10.76
CA ILE A 472 -26.28 -4.04 10.61
C ILE A 472 -25.25 -4.04 9.51
N ASP A 473 -24.15 -4.77 9.72
CA ASP A 473 -23.10 -4.98 8.74
C ASP A 473 -22.83 -6.48 8.57
N TYR A 474 -22.59 -6.89 7.35
CA TYR A 474 -22.11 -8.21 6.99
C TYR A 474 -20.95 -8.11 6.03
N ARG A 475 -19.88 -8.88 6.27
CA ARG A 475 -18.74 -9.01 5.39
C ARG A 475 -18.38 -10.48 5.22
N ASP A 476 -18.07 -10.86 3.98
CA ASP A 476 -17.52 -12.18 3.62
C ASP A 476 -16.30 -11.96 2.71
N ASN A 477 -15.12 -12.24 3.25
CA ASN A 477 -13.85 -12.11 2.54
C ASN A 477 -13.20 -13.50 2.39
N ASN A 478 -12.95 -13.89 1.14
CA ASN A 478 -12.38 -15.18 0.77
C ASN A 478 -11.10 -14.98 -0.02
N ARG A 479 -10.01 -15.57 0.44
CA ARG A 479 -8.69 -15.47 -0.18
C ARG A 479 -8.10 -16.83 -0.47
N ASP A 480 -7.67 -17.04 -1.71
CA ASP A 480 -6.85 -18.17 -2.15
C ASP A 480 -5.43 -17.70 -2.50
N ALA A 481 -4.42 -18.43 -2.10
CA ALA A 481 -3.05 -18.16 -2.48
C ALA A 481 -2.27 -19.45 -2.76
N GLU A 482 -1.50 -19.47 -3.83
CA GLU A 482 -0.71 -20.61 -4.27
C GLU A 482 0.69 -20.16 -4.72
N VAL A 483 1.70 -20.99 -4.41
CA VAL A 483 3.08 -20.82 -4.86
C VAL A 483 3.60 -22.13 -5.42
N ARG A 484 4.14 -22.10 -6.64
CA ARG A 484 4.83 -23.24 -7.28
C ARG A 484 6.24 -22.87 -7.65
N SER A 485 7.17 -23.74 -7.32
CA SER A 485 8.59 -23.51 -7.56
C SER A 485 9.20 -24.68 -8.34
N PHE A 486 9.96 -24.35 -9.40
CA PHE A 486 10.65 -25.29 -10.27
C PHE A 486 12.12 -24.96 -10.31
N ARG A 487 12.96 -25.89 -9.85
CA ARG A 487 14.40 -25.70 -9.85
C ARG A 487 15.07 -26.42 -11.02
N PHE A 488 16.21 -25.89 -11.43
CA PHE A 488 17.08 -26.49 -12.44
C PHE A 488 18.15 -27.33 -11.73
N SER A 489 18.04 -28.65 -11.84
CA SER A 489 18.83 -29.61 -11.08
C SER A 489 19.74 -30.42 -11.98
N PRO A 490 20.99 -30.75 -11.56
CA PRO A 490 21.84 -31.62 -12.32
C PRO A 490 21.27 -33.06 -12.36
N ALA A 491 21.39 -33.69 -13.51
CA ALA A 491 20.93 -35.09 -13.73
C ALA A 491 21.89 -36.17 -13.21
N GLY A 492 23.07 -35.78 -12.72
CA GLY A 492 24.12 -36.67 -12.23
C GLY A 492 25.44 -36.59 -13.03
N GLY A 493 25.45 -35.97 -14.20
CA GLY A 493 26.67 -35.57 -14.95
C GLY A 493 26.93 -34.06 -14.81
N PRO A 494 28.17 -33.60 -14.77
CA PRO A 494 28.47 -32.17 -14.75
C PRO A 494 28.10 -31.51 -16.08
N LEU A 495 27.66 -30.26 -16.02
CA LEU A 495 27.69 -29.39 -17.18
C LEU A 495 29.15 -29.19 -17.61
N PRO A 496 29.43 -29.02 -18.92
CA PRO A 496 30.78 -28.66 -19.38
C PRO A 496 31.23 -27.38 -18.65
N ALA A 497 32.49 -27.33 -18.19
CA ALA A 497 33.02 -26.18 -17.45
C ALA A 497 32.88 -24.88 -18.27
N GLU A 498 33.05 -24.98 -19.60
CA GLU A 498 32.85 -23.83 -20.49
C GLU A 498 31.38 -23.35 -20.54
N ALA A 499 30.40 -24.20 -20.22
CA ALA A 499 28.98 -23.77 -20.16
C ALA A 499 28.67 -23.00 -18.90
N LEU A 500 29.34 -23.27 -17.78
CA LEU A 500 29.08 -22.63 -16.49
C LEU A 500 29.45 -21.13 -16.48
N SER A 501 30.40 -20.72 -17.32
CA SER A 501 30.84 -19.33 -17.49
C SER A 501 30.10 -18.57 -18.59
N GLN A 502 29.12 -19.18 -19.22
CA GLN A 502 28.38 -18.56 -20.31
C GLN A 502 27.22 -17.72 -19.79
N ARG A 503 26.69 -16.89 -20.68
CA ARG A 503 25.44 -16.13 -20.40
C ARG A 503 24.29 -17.11 -20.14
N VAL A 504 23.37 -16.73 -19.31
CA VAL A 504 22.29 -17.59 -18.78
C VAL A 504 21.46 -18.27 -19.89
N ASP A 505 21.19 -17.63 -21.02
CA ASP A 505 20.46 -18.20 -22.15
C ASP A 505 21.23 -19.34 -22.87
N TYR A 506 22.56 -19.34 -22.79
CA TYR A 506 23.37 -20.45 -23.23
C TYR A 506 23.44 -21.60 -22.22
N ILE A 507 23.44 -21.28 -20.91
CA ILE A 507 23.38 -22.30 -19.84
C ILE A 507 22.10 -23.09 -19.96
N PHE A 508 20.96 -22.39 -20.14
CA PHE A 508 19.64 -23.00 -20.29
C PHE A 508 19.18 -23.21 -21.73
N ALA A 509 20.12 -23.32 -22.67
CA ALA A 509 19.81 -23.72 -24.05
C ALA A 509 19.36 -25.19 -24.11
N ASP A 510 18.50 -25.52 -25.07
CA ASP A 510 17.87 -26.83 -25.23
C ASP A 510 18.83 -28.02 -25.16
N GLN A 511 20.06 -27.87 -25.70
CA GLN A 511 21.06 -28.93 -25.67
C GLN A 511 21.59 -29.28 -24.28
N ASN A 512 21.43 -28.39 -23.32
CA ASN A 512 21.83 -28.60 -21.92
C ASN A 512 20.73 -29.29 -21.10
N PHE A 513 19.47 -29.25 -21.53
CA PHE A 513 18.41 -30.05 -20.97
C PHE A 513 18.44 -31.46 -21.56
N ASP A 514 19.19 -32.32 -20.92
CA ASP A 514 19.45 -33.70 -21.32
C ASP A 514 19.37 -34.62 -20.10
N PRO A 515 18.97 -35.90 -20.25
CA PRO A 515 18.89 -36.88 -19.14
C PRO A 515 20.15 -36.99 -18.29
N ASN A 516 21.33 -36.55 -18.78
CA ASN A 516 22.59 -36.56 -18.05
C ASN A 516 23.09 -35.19 -17.60
N ARG A 517 22.41 -34.08 -17.92
CA ARG A 517 22.87 -32.71 -17.65
C ARG A 517 21.89 -31.93 -16.73
N LEU A 518 20.97 -31.16 -17.31
CA LEU A 518 19.97 -30.37 -16.55
C LEU A 518 18.58 -30.99 -16.67
N LEU A 519 17.85 -30.99 -15.55
CA LEU A 519 16.47 -31.38 -15.45
C LEU A 519 15.70 -30.27 -14.76
N VAL A 520 14.42 -30.16 -15.05
CA VAL A 520 13.49 -29.36 -14.25
C VAL A 520 12.82 -30.26 -13.21
N ILE A 521 12.86 -29.86 -11.96
CA ILE A 521 12.25 -30.59 -10.83
C ILE A 521 11.42 -29.59 -10.01
N GLU A 522 10.19 -29.98 -9.78
CA GLU A 522 9.30 -29.18 -8.91
C GLU A 522 9.72 -29.29 -7.45
N ASN A 523 10.02 -28.14 -6.85
CA ASN A 523 10.44 -28.00 -5.47
C ASN A 523 9.28 -27.57 -4.54
N THR A 524 8.09 -27.39 -5.11
CA THR A 524 6.87 -27.01 -4.41
C THR A 524 6.60 -27.93 -3.23
N ALA A 525 6.21 -27.37 -2.09
CA ALA A 525 5.83 -28.11 -0.87
C ALA A 525 6.91 -29.07 -0.34
N SER A 526 8.18 -28.80 -0.61
CA SER A 526 9.28 -29.68 -0.13
C SER A 526 9.57 -29.49 1.35
N SER A 527 9.28 -28.32 1.91
CA SER A 527 9.58 -27.95 3.30
C SER A 527 8.40 -27.30 4.05
N SER A 528 7.37 -26.85 3.30
CA SER A 528 6.18 -26.21 3.88
C SER A 528 4.98 -26.38 2.96
N PRO A 529 3.74 -26.18 3.43
CA PRO A 529 2.57 -26.08 2.57
C PRO A 529 2.79 -25.03 1.47
N ALA A 530 2.22 -25.25 0.29
CA ALA A 530 2.41 -24.38 -0.87
C ALA A 530 1.17 -23.55 -1.23
N GLY A 531 0.04 -23.80 -0.57
CA GLY A 531 -1.19 -23.05 -0.74
C GLY A 531 -1.95 -22.86 0.56
N TYR A 532 -2.80 -21.84 0.58
CA TYR A 532 -3.78 -21.65 1.65
C TYR A 532 -5.07 -21.05 1.12
N GLU A 533 -6.17 -21.38 1.80
CA GLU A 533 -7.45 -20.71 1.71
C GLU A 533 -7.71 -19.98 3.02
N GLY A 534 -8.09 -18.71 2.96
CA GLY A 534 -8.47 -17.90 4.10
C GLY A 534 -9.90 -17.41 3.95
N VAL A 535 -10.71 -17.50 5.01
CA VAL A 535 -12.08 -16.99 5.06
C VAL A 535 -12.23 -16.09 6.29
N LEU A 536 -12.79 -14.90 6.10
CA LEU A 536 -13.19 -14.01 7.20
C LEU A 536 -14.65 -13.62 7.01
N GLU A 537 -15.52 -14.17 7.85
CA GLU A 537 -16.91 -13.76 7.96
C GLU A 537 -17.08 -12.87 9.18
N THR A 538 -17.66 -11.68 8.98
CA THR A 538 -18.06 -10.82 10.10
C THR A 538 -19.53 -10.44 9.96
N SER A 539 -20.24 -10.48 11.07
CA SER A 539 -21.61 -9.98 11.19
C SER A 539 -21.72 -9.10 12.40
N ALA A 540 -22.32 -7.94 12.25
CA ALA A 540 -22.42 -7.00 13.32
C ALA A 540 -23.79 -6.29 13.36
N ALA A 541 -24.15 -5.87 14.57
CA ALA A 541 -25.27 -4.96 14.78
C ALA A 541 -24.83 -3.88 15.78
N TYR A 542 -25.28 -2.66 15.56
CA TYR A 542 -24.97 -1.56 16.45
C TYR A 542 -26.18 -0.66 16.73
N VAL A 543 -26.09 0.05 17.83
CA VAL A 543 -26.98 1.16 18.16
C VAL A 543 -26.10 2.30 18.66
N SER A 544 -26.33 3.49 18.14
CA SER A 544 -25.67 4.72 18.59
C SER A 544 -26.65 5.87 18.79
N MET A 545 -26.21 6.84 19.55
CA MET A 545 -26.95 8.06 19.87
C MET A 545 -25.95 9.22 19.78
N ASP A 546 -26.34 10.25 19.06
CA ASP A 546 -25.66 11.55 19.06
C ASP A 546 -26.65 12.59 19.60
N ALA A 547 -26.30 13.23 20.72
CA ALA A 547 -27.18 14.15 21.42
C ALA A 547 -26.49 15.50 21.67
N LEU A 548 -27.04 16.57 21.11
CA LEU A 548 -26.66 17.94 21.46
C LEU A 548 -27.48 18.41 22.65
N ILE A 549 -26.81 18.57 23.79
CA ILE A 549 -27.44 18.93 25.07
C ILE A 549 -27.14 20.39 25.37
N SER A 550 -28.18 21.20 25.43
CA SER A 550 -28.11 22.64 25.81
C SER A 550 -27.06 23.47 25.05
N ASN A 551 -26.80 23.20 23.81
CA ASN A 551 -25.77 23.85 22.95
C ASN A 551 -24.33 23.89 23.52
N GLN A 552 -24.11 23.28 24.70
CA GLN A 552 -22.81 23.26 25.38
C GLN A 552 -22.12 21.89 25.35
N PHE A 553 -22.92 20.84 25.30
CA PHE A 553 -22.41 19.47 25.33
C PHE A 553 -23.02 18.66 24.20
N ARG A 554 -22.17 17.94 23.49
CA ARG A 554 -22.57 16.90 22.55
C ARG A 554 -22.07 15.57 23.09
N LEU A 555 -22.95 14.60 23.19
CA LEU A 555 -22.65 13.25 23.61
C LEU A 555 -22.92 12.29 22.45
N SER A 556 -21.89 11.73 21.88
CA SER A 556 -22.00 10.60 20.96
C SER A 556 -21.64 9.32 21.71
N THR A 557 -22.51 8.33 21.71
CA THR A 557 -22.27 7.05 22.37
C THR A 557 -22.94 5.92 21.63
N GLY A 558 -22.31 4.76 21.65
CA GLY A 558 -22.85 3.59 20.98
C GLY A 558 -22.24 2.29 21.48
N ILE A 559 -22.84 1.22 21.06
CA ILE A 559 -22.38 -0.14 21.31
C ILE A 559 -22.55 -0.96 20.05
N ARG A 560 -21.50 -1.69 19.70
CA ARG A 560 -21.50 -2.65 18.59
C ARG A 560 -21.28 -4.03 19.13
N GLN A 561 -22.11 -4.97 18.69
CA GLN A 561 -21.80 -6.39 18.81
C GLN A 561 -21.31 -6.89 17.47
N GLU A 562 -20.15 -7.53 17.46
CA GLU A 562 -19.52 -8.05 16.26
C GLU A 562 -19.08 -9.50 16.49
N ASN A 563 -19.58 -10.39 15.66
CA ASN A 563 -19.17 -11.79 15.58
C ASN A 563 -18.19 -11.93 14.42
N GLY A 564 -17.03 -12.50 14.67
CA GLY A 564 -15.99 -12.66 13.64
C GLY A 564 -15.45 -14.08 13.63
N LYS A 565 -15.63 -14.78 12.52
CA LYS A 565 -15.01 -16.09 12.26
C LYS A 565 -13.95 -15.94 11.19
N GLN A 566 -12.71 -16.23 11.59
CA GLN A 566 -11.57 -16.28 10.69
C GLN A 566 -11.02 -17.70 10.62
N GLU A 567 -10.91 -18.22 9.40
CA GLU A 567 -10.46 -19.58 9.13
C GLU A 567 -9.29 -19.54 8.14
N ILE A 568 -8.25 -20.33 8.40
CA ILE A 568 -7.14 -20.54 7.48
C ILE A 568 -6.92 -22.03 7.29
N ASN A 569 -6.92 -22.48 6.05
CA ASN A 569 -6.69 -23.85 5.64
C ASN A 569 -5.44 -23.89 4.77
N THR A 570 -4.35 -24.47 5.29
CA THR A 570 -3.10 -24.65 4.53
C THR A 570 -3.00 -26.07 4.02
N TYR A 571 -2.59 -26.23 2.76
CA TYR A 571 -2.59 -27.52 2.08
C TYR A 571 -1.36 -27.72 1.18
N ASP A 572 -1.05 -29.00 0.96
CA ASP A 572 -0.11 -29.45 -0.04
C ASP A 572 -0.84 -29.65 -1.38
N LEU A 573 -0.30 -29.08 -2.44
CA LEU A 573 -0.91 -29.09 -3.78
C LEU A 573 -1.01 -30.50 -4.42
N PHE A 574 -0.27 -31.49 -3.91
CA PHE A 574 -0.18 -32.83 -4.49
C PHE A 574 -1.00 -33.87 -3.72
N ILE A 575 -1.17 -33.66 -2.42
CA ILE A 575 -1.96 -34.56 -1.56
C ILE A 575 -3.43 -34.16 -1.58
N GLY A 576 -3.71 -32.96 -2.09
CA GLY A 576 -5.05 -32.38 -2.15
C GLY A 576 -5.51 -31.83 -0.80
N LYS A 577 -6.73 -31.29 -0.80
CA LYS A 577 -7.34 -30.65 0.38
C LYS A 577 -7.73 -31.65 1.50
N ASP A 578 -7.36 -32.91 1.39
CA ASP A 578 -7.63 -33.94 2.43
C ASP A 578 -6.62 -33.89 3.59
N ASN A 579 -5.51 -33.16 3.44
CA ASN A 579 -4.44 -33.04 4.45
C ASN A 579 -4.25 -31.56 4.82
N ILE A 580 -5.31 -30.96 5.35
CA ILE A 580 -5.37 -29.54 5.71
C ILE A 580 -4.82 -29.37 7.14
N VAL A 581 -4.00 -28.33 7.32
CA VAL A 581 -3.72 -27.75 8.63
C VAL A 581 -4.63 -26.55 8.81
N GLU A 582 -5.61 -26.69 9.69
CA GLU A 582 -6.65 -25.69 9.95
C GLU A 582 -6.35 -24.87 11.19
N LYS A 583 -6.60 -23.58 11.12
CA LYS A 583 -6.70 -22.69 12.28
C LYS A 583 -8.00 -21.90 12.17
N ILE A 584 -8.77 -21.91 13.25
CA ILE A 584 -10.01 -21.12 13.37
C ILE A 584 -9.86 -20.18 14.56
N ILE A 585 -10.21 -18.92 14.35
CA ILE A 585 -10.44 -17.90 15.38
C ILE A 585 -11.91 -17.52 15.25
N ASP A 586 -12.72 -17.83 16.24
CA ASP A 586 -14.18 -17.59 16.24
C ASP A 586 -14.51 -16.89 17.56
N GLU A 587 -14.69 -15.58 17.49
CA GLU A 587 -14.80 -14.72 18.66
C GLU A 587 -15.88 -13.65 18.50
N ASP A 588 -16.58 -13.39 19.60
CA ASP A 588 -17.64 -12.42 19.73
C ASP A 588 -17.18 -11.25 20.59
N TYR A 589 -17.38 -10.01 20.08
CA TYR A 589 -16.99 -8.81 20.77
C TYR A 589 -18.17 -7.88 21.02
N VAL A 590 -18.11 -7.21 22.17
CA VAL A 590 -18.99 -6.08 22.48
C VAL A 590 -18.12 -4.85 22.63
N LEU A 591 -18.26 -3.92 21.69
CA LEU A 591 -17.38 -2.78 21.51
C LEU A 591 -18.10 -1.47 21.84
N PRO A 592 -17.94 -0.92 23.04
CA PRO A 592 -18.51 0.37 23.43
C PRO A 592 -17.67 1.52 22.91
N ALA A 593 -18.35 2.64 22.57
CA ALA A 593 -17.74 3.91 22.21
C ALA A 593 -18.48 5.07 22.86
N ILE A 594 -17.73 6.04 23.37
CA ILE A 594 -18.29 7.28 23.95
C ILE A 594 -17.38 8.43 23.56
N THR A 595 -17.97 9.48 22.97
CA THR A 595 -17.30 10.76 22.73
C THR A 595 -18.12 11.88 23.34
N LEU A 596 -17.51 12.67 24.22
CA LEU A 596 -18.11 13.85 24.84
C LEU A 596 -17.41 15.08 24.29
N THR A 597 -18.19 15.99 23.68
CA THR A 597 -17.70 17.29 23.21
C THR A 597 -18.30 18.41 24.10
N TYR A 598 -17.42 19.30 24.57
CA TYR A 598 -17.78 20.47 25.33
C TYR A 598 -17.53 21.72 24.50
N PHE A 599 -18.55 22.59 24.38
CA PHE A 599 -18.51 23.89 23.72
C PHE A 599 -18.59 25.00 24.79
N PRO A 600 -17.45 25.63 25.17
CA PRO A 600 -17.46 26.67 26.22
C PRO A 600 -18.14 27.93 25.73
N GLU A 601 -19.19 28.43 26.43
CA GLU A 601 -19.94 29.66 26.09
C GLU A 601 -19.05 30.91 25.92
N ARG A 602 -17.95 30.97 26.66
CA ARG A 602 -17.02 32.11 26.61
C ARG A 602 -16.16 32.12 25.32
N TYR A 603 -15.99 30.99 24.69
CA TYR A 603 -15.13 30.79 23.52
C TYR A 603 -15.89 29.99 22.47
N GLU A 604 -16.74 30.66 21.70
CA GLU A 604 -17.65 30.04 20.71
C GLU A 604 -16.95 29.20 19.64
N ASN A 605 -15.66 29.45 19.41
CA ASN A 605 -14.86 28.74 18.43
C ASN A 605 -13.99 27.61 19.04
N LEU A 606 -14.12 27.37 20.33
CA LEU A 606 -13.40 26.30 21.03
C LEU A 606 -14.30 25.09 21.24
N GLN A 607 -13.81 23.92 20.92
CA GLN A 607 -14.42 22.66 21.32
C GLN A 607 -13.37 21.73 21.94
N ILE A 608 -13.81 20.96 22.95
CA ILE A 608 -12.97 20.00 23.65
C ILE A 608 -13.65 18.64 23.59
N ARG A 609 -12.99 17.66 23.02
CA ARG A 609 -13.50 16.30 22.83
C ARG A 609 -12.77 15.31 23.72
N LEU A 610 -13.52 14.42 24.37
CA LEU A 610 -13.01 13.28 25.12
C LEU A 610 -13.61 12.01 24.54
N GLY A 611 -12.79 11.12 23.98
CA GLY A 611 -13.18 9.83 23.43
C GLY A 611 -12.69 8.68 24.30
N LEU A 612 -13.55 7.67 24.51
CA LEU A 612 -13.25 6.40 25.19
C LEU A 612 -13.82 5.26 24.36
N SER A 613 -13.03 4.23 24.06
CA SER A 613 -13.54 3.09 23.30
C SER A 613 -12.74 1.80 23.54
N GLN A 614 -13.38 0.67 23.20
CA GLN A 614 -12.72 -0.63 23.08
C GLN A 614 -12.79 -1.09 21.63
N THR A 615 -11.70 -1.65 21.14
CA THR A 615 -11.54 -2.05 19.74
C THR A 615 -10.67 -3.30 19.65
N ILE A 616 -10.56 -3.87 18.46
CA ILE A 616 -9.78 -5.07 18.20
C ILE A 616 -8.87 -4.92 16.98
N ALA A 617 -7.92 -5.83 16.83
CA ALA A 617 -7.23 -6.07 15.58
C ALA A 617 -7.06 -7.59 15.38
N ARG A 618 -7.33 -8.05 14.15
CA ARG A 618 -7.21 -9.48 13.77
C ARG A 618 -5.92 -9.71 13.02
N PRO A 619 -5.25 -10.86 13.22
CA PRO A 619 -4.14 -11.25 12.35
C PRO A 619 -4.61 -11.36 10.90
N THR A 620 -3.73 -11.12 9.96
CA THR A 620 -4.03 -11.31 8.54
C THR A 620 -3.96 -12.78 8.16
N PHE A 621 -4.58 -13.20 7.06
CA PHE A 621 -4.50 -14.59 6.59
C PHE A 621 -3.05 -15.06 6.40
N ARG A 622 -2.21 -14.17 5.89
CA ARG A 622 -0.80 -14.48 5.66
C ARG A 622 -0.01 -14.64 6.95
N GLU A 623 -0.31 -13.81 7.95
CA GLU A 623 0.31 -13.93 9.28
C GLU A 623 -0.05 -15.25 9.97
N LEU A 624 -1.23 -15.79 9.65
CA LEU A 624 -1.67 -17.11 10.14
C LEU A 624 -1.13 -18.27 9.30
N SER A 625 -0.76 -18.06 8.03
CA SER A 625 -0.33 -19.15 7.14
C SER A 625 1.15 -19.49 7.29
N PRO A 626 1.54 -20.73 7.65
CA PRO A 626 2.93 -21.14 7.75
C PRO A 626 3.60 -21.40 6.39
N THR A 627 2.92 -21.14 5.27
CA THR A 627 3.51 -21.27 3.93
C THR A 627 4.69 -20.32 3.77
N LEU A 628 5.80 -20.76 3.17
CA LEU A 628 6.93 -19.90 2.86
C LEU A 628 6.61 -19.04 1.63
N PHE A 629 6.96 -17.78 1.71
CA PHE A 629 6.76 -16.82 0.61
C PHE A 629 7.90 -15.80 0.60
N ILE A 630 8.32 -15.38 -0.57
CA ILE A 630 9.31 -14.30 -0.72
C ILE A 630 8.54 -12.99 -0.81
N ASP A 631 8.82 -12.07 0.10
CA ASP A 631 8.24 -10.72 0.09
C ASP A 631 8.78 -9.95 -1.15
N PRO A 632 7.93 -9.55 -2.10
CA PRO A 632 8.37 -8.89 -3.33
C PRO A 632 9.00 -7.51 -3.11
N ASP A 633 8.73 -6.89 -1.95
CA ASP A 633 9.25 -5.57 -1.60
C ASP A 633 10.64 -5.65 -0.93
N THR A 634 10.85 -6.68 -0.10
CA THR A 634 12.08 -6.84 0.67
C THR A 634 12.96 -7.99 0.19
N ASP A 635 12.43 -8.86 -0.67
CA ASP A 635 13.07 -10.10 -1.13
C ASP A 635 13.51 -11.02 0.03
N ARG A 636 12.76 -10.99 1.15
CA ARG A 636 12.99 -11.80 2.35
C ARG A 636 11.94 -12.90 2.45
N VAL A 637 12.32 -14.02 3.02
CA VAL A 637 11.41 -15.15 3.25
C VAL A 637 10.51 -14.81 4.44
N VAL A 638 9.20 -15.04 4.27
CA VAL A 638 8.17 -14.79 5.28
C VAL A 638 7.39 -16.07 5.53
N ALA A 639 7.14 -16.39 6.79
CA ALA A 639 6.29 -17.48 7.25
C ALA A 639 5.35 -17.00 8.35
N GLY A 640 4.07 -17.30 8.25
CA GLY A 640 3.10 -16.99 9.29
C GLY A 640 3.15 -17.97 10.48
N SER A 641 2.29 -17.72 11.45
CA SER A 641 2.16 -18.51 12.68
C SER A 641 0.70 -18.87 12.95
N LEU A 642 0.40 -20.16 13.04
CA LEU A 642 -0.92 -20.68 13.42
C LEU A 642 -1.31 -20.36 14.87
N PHE A 643 -0.39 -19.82 15.67
CA PHE A 643 -0.57 -19.58 17.10
C PHE A 643 -0.98 -18.16 17.43
N LEU A 644 -1.18 -17.30 16.41
CA LEU A 644 -1.64 -15.94 16.62
C LEU A 644 -3.08 -15.90 17.14
N GLU A 645 -3.32 -14.90 17.97
CA GLU A 645 -4.60 -14.53 18.55
C GLU A 645 -4.95 -13.07 18.20
N ASN A 646 -6.22 -12.69 18.37
CA ASN A 646 -6.65 -11.32 18.21
C ASN A 646 -6.01 -10.40 19.25
N THR A 647 -5.79 -9.17 18.87
CA THR A 647 -5.34 -8.07 19.75
C THR A 647 -6.55 -7.29 20.23
N GLU A 648 -6.59 -6.93 21.52
CA GLU A 648 -7.62 -6.06 22.08
C GLU A 648 -7.01 -4.71 22.48
N LEU A 649 -7.75 -3.62 22.30
CA LEU A 649 -7.27 -2.26 22.58
C LEU A 649 -8.29 -1.48 23.41
N ASN A 650 -7.80 -0.78 24.43
CA ASN A 650 -8.54 0.25 25.15
C ASN A 650 -7.97 1.62 24.75
N ASN A 651 -8.83 2.51 24.28
CA ASN A 651 -8.42 3.80 23.73
C ASN A 651 -8.97 4.96 24.57
N ILE A 652 -8.13 5.95 24.80
CA ILE A 652 -8.49 7.24 25.45
C ILE A 652 -7.92 8.37 24.61
N ASP A 653 -8.76 9.31 24.22
CA ASP A 653 -8.41 10.47 23.41
C ASP A 653 -8.96 11.74 24.04
N LEU A 654 -8.16 12.80 24.14
CA LEU A 654 -8.59 14.13 24.56
C LEU A 654 -8.03 15.14 23.56
N ARG A 655 -8.90 15.98 22.97
CA ARG A 655 -8.50 16.99 22.00
C ARG A 655 -9.21 18.30 22.23
N ALA A 656 -8.46 19.40 22.15
CA ALA A 656 -8.97 20.77 22.12
C ALA A 656 -8.76 21.35 20.73
N GLU A 657 -9.77 21.99 20.18
CA GLU A 657 -9.78 22.55 18.83
C GLU A 657 -10.31 23.97 18.87
N TYR A 658 -9.54 24.90 18.30
CA TYR A 658 -9.92 26.30 18.18
C TYR A 658 -9.96 26.69 16.70
N TYR A 659 -11.13 27.08 16.22
CA TYR A 659 -11.38 27.48 14.84
C TYR A 659 -11.33 29.00 14.73
N PHE A 660 -10.39 29.51 13.95
CA PHE A 660 -10.25 30.93 13.66
C PHE A 660 -11.25 31.37 12.57
N ASP A 661 -11.47 30.47 11.58
CA ASP A 661 -12.34 30.62 10.43
C ASP A 661 -12.60 29.25 9.80
N LEU A 662 -13.36 29.17 8.71
CA LEU A 662 -13.47 27.98 7.88
C LEU A 662 -12.06 27.56 7.41
N ASN A 663 -11.70 26.30 7.60
CA ASN A 663 -10.39 25.72 7.25
C ASN A 663 -9.18 26.44 7.89
N GLN A 664 -9.39 27.21 8.97
CA GLN A 664 -8.29 27.81 9.74
C GLN A 664 -8.47 27.46 11.21
N PHE A 665 -7.55 26.70 11.75
CA PHE A 665 -7.71 26.15 13.10
C PHE A 665 -6.37 25.89 13.78
N MET A 666 -6.44 25.66 15.07
CA MET A 666 -5.36 25.12 15.89
C MET A 666 -5.93 24.00 16.75
N THR A 667 -5.25 22.87 16.76
CA THR A 667 -5.67 21.74 17.58
C THR A 667 -4.52 21.21 18.42
N PHE A 668 -4.86 20.72 19.60
CA PHE A 668 -3.95 19.99 20.47
C PHE A 668 -4.67 18.80 21.05
N GLY A 669 -4.12 17.60 20.86
CA GLY A 669 -4.68 16.36 21.34
C GLY A 669 -3.66 15.52 22.10
N VAL A 670 -4.13 14.73 23.05
CA VAL A 670 -3.35 13.66 23.71
C VAL A 670 -4.12 12.36 23.59
N PHE A 671 -3.39 11.27 23.46
CA PHE A 671 -3.97 9.94 23.32
C PHE A 671 -3.21 8.91 24.15
N PHE A 672 -3.93 7.89 24.56
CA PHE A 672 -3.39 6.72 25.28
C PHE A 672 -4.07 5.45 24.77
N LYS A 673 -3.31 4.39 24.57
CA LYS A 673 -3.78 3.06 24.15
C LYS A 673 -3.12 1.99 25.00
N ASP A 674 -3.94 1.13 25.58
CA ASP A 674 -3.52 -0.10 26.26
C ASP A 674 -3.83 -1.25 25.32
N ILE A 675 -2.82 -2.05 24.97
CA ILE A 675 -2.87 -3.04 23.90
C ILE A 675 -2.54 -4.40 24.48
N ASP A 676 -3.51 -5.31 24.48
CA ASP A 676 -3.34 -6.68 24.91
C ASP A 676 -3.00 -7.58 23.71
N LYS A 677 -1.97 -8.39 23.83
CA LYS A 677 -1.46 -9.30 22.79
C LYS A 677 -1.18 -8.65 21.43
N PRO A 678 -0.45 -7.51 21.34
CA PRO A 678 -0.07 -6.99 20.06
C PRO A 678 0.76 -8.01 19.26
N ILE A 679 0.60 -7.96 17.93
CA ILE A 679 1.35 -8.82 17.00
C ILE A 679 2.60 -8.07 16.55
N GLU A 680 3.76 -8.67 16.74
CA GLU A 680 5.06 -8.17 16.30
C GLU A 680 5.63 -9.03 15.17
N GLU A 681 6.23 -8.40 14.18
CA GLU A 681 7.02 -9.04 13.15
C GLU A 681 8.42 -9.29 13.70
N THR A 682 8.88 -10.53 13.59
CA THR A 682 10.18 -10.93 14.13
C THR A 682 11.03 -11.56 13.05
N VAL A 683 12.32 -11.31 13.12
CA VAL A 683 13.31 -11.88 12.19
C VAL A 683 14.15 -12.89 12.92
N ASN A 684 14.20 -14.10 12.38
CA ASN A 684 14.92 -15.24 12.96
C ASN A 684 15.73 -15.98 11.91
N GLU A 685 16.83 -16.58 12.31
CA GLU A 685 17.63 -17.46 11.46
C GLU A 685 17.12 -18.91 11.61
N ILE A 686 16.70 -19.51 10.51
CA ILE A 686 16.27 -20.92 10.46
C ILE A 686 17.16 -21.67 9.47
N GLY A 687 18.16 -22.37 10.00
CA GLY A 687 19.25 -22.93 9.17
C GLY A 687 20.09 -21.81 8.57
N ASP A 688 20.19 -21.75 7.25
CA ASP A 688 20.93 -20.71 6.50
C ASP A 688 20.00 -19.61 5.95
N LEU A 689 18.74 -19.56 6.40
CA LEU A 689 17.73 -18.60 5.92
C LEU A 689 17.32 -17.63 7.02
N ILE A 690 17.34 -16.34 6.70
CA ILE A 690 16.69 -15.33 7.53
C ILE A 690 15.20 -15.31 7.18
N VAL A 691 14.37 -15.66 8.14
CA VAL A 691 12.91 -15.78 7.99
C VAL A 691 12.21 -14.76 8.85
N THR A 692 11.32 -14.00 8.25
CA THR A 692 10.38 -13.14 8.97
C THR A 692 9.19 -13.98 9.44
N THR A 693 8.85 -13.89 10.73
CA THR A 693 7.70 -14.56 11.35
C THR A 693 6.88 -13.59 12.21
N TYR A 694 5.77 -14.06 12.77
CA TYR A 694 4.85 -13.25 13.57
C TYR A 694 4.53 -13.92 14.90
N GLN A 695 4.37 -13.10 15.94
CA GLN A 695 3.97 -13.60 17.26
C GLN A 695 3.26 -12.51 18.08
N ASN A 696 2.35 -12.93 18.97
CA ASN A 696 1.79 -12.02 19.94
C ASN A 696 2.80 -11.79 21.07
N VAL A 697 3.06 -10.53 21.40
CA VAL A 697 3.76 -10.18 22.65
C VAL A 697 2.73 -9.98 23.78
N PRO A 698 3.09 -10.08 25.06
CA PRO A 698 2.10 -10.08 26.13
C PRO A 698 1.24 -8.83 26.18
N LYS A 699 1.87 -7.67 26.20
CA LYS A 699 1.20 -6.38 26.36
C LYS A 699 2.05 -5.24 25.79
N ALA A 700 1.41 -4.15 25.36
CA ALA A 700 2.08 -2.88 25.07
C ALA A 700 1.21 -1.69 25.48
N GLU A 701 1.86 -0.58 25.75
CA GLU A 701 1.22 0.72 25.96
C GLU A 701 1.73 1.71 24.90
N LEU A 702 0.85 2.59 24.46
CA LEU A 702 1.18 3.64 23.50
C LEU A 702 0.51 4.93 23.96
N SER A 703 1.29 6.01 24.03
CA SER A 703 0.80 7.33 24.42
C SER A 703 1.45 8.43 23.56
N GLY A 704 0.80 9.58 23.49
CA GLY A 704 1.40 10.67 22.74
C GLY A 704 0.55 11.92 22.70
N PHE A 705 1.02 12.90 21.94
CA PHE A 705 0.28 14.11 21.66
C PHE A 705 0.40 14.53 20.20
N GLU A 706 -0.62 15.23 19.73
CA GLU A 706 -0.73 15.78 18.39
C GLU A 706 -0.98 17.27 18.45
N PHE A 707 -0.27 18.03 17.61
CA PHE A 707 -0.51 19.46 17.41
C PHE A 707 -0.71 19.72 15.92
N GLU A 708 -1.70 20.55 15.60
CA GLU A 708 -1.99 20.97 14.25
C GLU A 708 -2.36 22.45 14.22
N TYR A 709 -1.83 23.17 13.23
CA TYR A 709 -2.10 24.58 13.01
C TYR A 709 -2.22 24.85 11.52
N GLU A 710 -3.33 25.44 11.13
CA GLU A 710 -3.58 25.87 9.76
C GLU A 710 -4.08 27.30 9.75
N ARG A 711 -3.42 28.15 8.99
CA ARG A 711 -3.77 29.55 8.87
C ARG A 711 -3.48 30.11 7.49
N ILE A 712 -4.39 30.97 7.02
CA ILE A 712 -4.24 31.78 5.82
C ILE A 712 -4.01 33.22 6.25
N PHE A 713 -3.05 33.88 5.61
CA PHE A 713 -2.67 35.27 5.90
C PHE A 713 -2.77 36.09 4.62
N ASP A 714 -3.44 37.22 4.69
CA ASP A 714 -3.42 38.22 3.62
C ASP A 714 -1.97 38.68 3.36
N GLY A 715 -1.67 38.95 2.09
CA GLY A 715 -0.34 39.39 1.68
C GLY A 715 0.12 40.64 2.39
N PHE A 716 1.40 40.72 2.69
CA PHE A 716 2.04 41.89 3.25
C PHE A 716 1.80 43.11 2.33
N LYS A 717 1.64 44.29 2.88
CA LYS A 717 1.44 45.55 2.17
C LYS A 717 2.65 45.98 1.30
N SER A 718 3.28 45.01 0.62
CA SER A 718 4.33 45.27 -0.38
C SER A 718 3.77 45.01 -1.78
N THR A 719 4.29 45.73 -2.76
CA THR A 719 3.81 45.62 -4.17
C THR A 719 3.91 44.21 -4.76
N TRP A 720 4.76 43.35 -4.20
CA TRP A 720 4.89 41.95 -4.64
C TRP A 720 3.88 41.01 -3.95
N ALA A 721 3.53 41.29 -2.72
CA ALA A 721 2.72 40.38 -1.88
C ALA A 721 1.24 40.79 -1.78
N SER A 722 0.85 41.96 -2.34
CA SER A 722 -0.50 42.51 -2.15
C SER A 722 -1.62 41.75 -2.85
N SER A 723 -1.26 40.88 -3.83
CA SER A 723 -2.20 40.00 -4.55
C SER A 723 -2.14 38.55 -4.09
N LYS A 724 -1.41 38.27 -3.00
CA LYS A 724 -1.14 36.91 -2.55
C LYS A 724 -1.75 36.66 -1.19
N GLU A 725 -2.34 35.51 -1.05
CA GLU A 725 -2.66 34.90 0.24
C GLU A 725 -1.61 33.86 0.58
N PHE A 726 -1.10 33.89 1.80
CA PHE A 726 -0.10 32.92 2.26
C PHE A 726 -0.75 31.91 3.17
N MET A 727 -0.46 30.64 2.94
CA MET A 727 -0.92 29.52 3.77
C MET A 727 0.25 28.96 4.58
N LEU A 728 -0.02 28.64 5.83
CA LEU A 728 0.87 27.91 6.71
C LEU A 728 0.10 26.75 7.35
N LYS A 729 0.52 25.51 7.06
CA LYS A 729 0.07 24.30 7.74
C LYS A 729 1.25 23.70 8.48
N VAL A 730 1.08 23.42 9.76
CA VAL A 730 2.07 22.77 10.63
C VAL A 730 1.38 21.66 11.37
N ASN A 731 1.93 20.46 11.32
CA ASN A 731 1.51 19.39 12.22
C ASN A 731 2.70 18.69 12.85
N TYR A 732 2.53 18.29 14.09
CA TYR A 732 3.52 17.58 14.85
C TYR A 732 2.87 16.51 15.71
N THR A 733 3.42 15.32 15.68
CA THR A 733 2.99 14.19 16.49
C THR A 733 4.20 13.65 17.25
N PHE A 734 4.03 13.51 18.54
CA PHE A 734 4.94 12.77 19.41
C PHE A 734 4.22 11.50 19.87
N THR A 735 4.88 10.36 19.74
CA THR A 735 4.34 9.06 20.17
C THR A 735 5.43 8.30 20.92
N ASP A 736 5.09 7.78 22.09
CA ASP A 736 5.93 6.91 22.90
C ASP A 736 5.20 5.58 23.09
N SER A 737 5.90 4.48 22.91
CA SER A 737 5.35 3.13 23.08
C SER A 737 6.34 2.21 23.76
N GLU A 738 5.83 1.26 24.53
CA GLU A 738 6.64 0.28 25.24
C GLU A 738 5.94 -1.09 25.28
N ILE A 739 6.69 -2.12 24.90
CA ILE A 739 6.30 -3.52 25.15
C ILE A 739 6.55 -3.81 26.62
N ILE A 740 5.47 -4.20 27.33
CA ILE A 740 5.49 -4.49 28.75
C ILE A 740 5.62 -5.98 28.96
N ILE A 741 6.68 -6.39 29.66
CA ILE A 741 6.95 -7.79 29.99
C ILE A 741 7.09 -7.91 31.51
N GLU A 742 6.14 -8.63 32.14
CA GLU A 742 6.20 -8.93 33.55
C GLU A 742 7.00 -10.23 33.82
N SER A 743 7.42 -10.40 35.06
CA SER A 743 8.18 -11.60 35.45
C SER A 743 7.33 -12.86 35.36
N GLY A 744 7.69 -13.77 34.46
CA GLY A 744 6.98 -15.02 34.21
C GLY A 744 6.12 -15.01 32.95
N ASP A 745 6.05 -13.88 32.24
CA ASP A 745 5.35 -13.81 30.97
C ASP A 745 5.97 -14.71 29.92
N THR A 746 5.11 -15.32 29.14
CA THR A 746 5.48 -16.21 28.05
C THR A 746 4.73 -15.83 26.77
N TYR A 747 5.28 -16.20 25.64
CA TYR A 747 4.62 -16.16 24.34
C TYR A 747 4.78 -17.51 23.63
N ILE A 748 3.96 -17.74 22.63
CA ILE A 748 4.08 -18.92 21.76
C ILE A 748 4.78 -18.47 20.49
N ASN A 749 5.96 -19.00 20.21
CA ASN A 749 6.69 -18.68 19.00
C ASN A 749 6.04 -19.34 17.77
N SER A 750 6.48 -18.99 16.55
CA SER A 750 5.95 -19.52 15.28
C SER A 750 6.06 -21.05 15.15
N GLY A 751 6.93 -21.70 15.91
CA GLY A 751 7.06 -23.17 16.01
C GLY A 751 6.13 -23.81 17.03
N GLY A 752 5.27 -23.05 17.72
CA GLY A 752 4.35 -23.57 18.75
C GLY A 752 5.00 -23.82 20.11
N VAL A 753 6.20 -23.30 20.36
CA VAL A 753 6.92 -23.49 21.61
C VAL A 753 6.65 -22.31 22.55
N ILE A 754 6.26 -22.63 23.80
CA ILE A 754 6.12 -21.62 24.85
C ILE A 754 7.51 -21.16 25.26
N THR A 755 7.77 -19.87 25.07
CA THR A 755 9.05 -19.22 25.30
C THR A 755 8.89 -18.08 26.31
N SER A 756 9.92 -17.78 27.08
CA SER A 756 9.91 -16.62 28.00
C SER A 756 9.84 -15.31 27.21
N ALA A 757 8.87 -14.46 27.52
CA ALA A 757 8.74 -13.17 26.86
C ALA A 757 9.95 -12.25 27.08
N ALA A 758 10.71 -12.43 28.16
CA ALA A 758 11.96 -11.67 28.41
C ALA A 758 12.99 -11.81 27.27
N SER A 759 12.93 -12.88 26.47
CA SER A 759 13.81 -13.04 25.31
C SER A 759 13.56 -12.01 24.21
N LEU A 760 12.36 -11.45 24.11
CA LEU A 760 11.98 -10.45 23.12
C LEU A 760 12.73 -9.11 23.29
N LEU A 761 13.02 -8.75 24.53
CA LEU A 761 13.76 -7.53 24.89
C LEU A 761 15.19 -7.82 25.40
N ALA A 762 15.68 -9.05 25.26
CA ALA A 762 17.04 -9.43 25.65
C ALA A 762 18.09 -8.69 24.80
N ASN A 763 19.31 -8.58 25.32
CA ASN A 763 20.47 -7.99 24.65
C ASN A 763 20.33 -6.49 24.30
N GLY A 764 19.44 -5.75 25.03
CA GLY A 764 19.26 -4.31 24.80
C GLY A 764 18.44 -3.97 23.56
N ARG A 765 17.54 -4.86 23.15
CA ARG A 765 16.58 -4.61 22.06
C ARG A 765 15.65 -3.47 22.43
N ASP A 766 15.18 -2.80 21.40
CA ASP A 766 14.31 -1.63 21.51
C ASP A 766 12.92 -2.00 22.07
N PRO A 767 12.44 -1.39 23.16
CA PRO A 767 11.11 -1.72 23.71
C PRO A 767 9.95 -1.12 22.92
N ARG A 768 10.20 -0.20 21.95
CA ARG A 768 9.15 0.42 21.15
C ARG A 768 8.40 -0.62 20.33
N LEU A 769 7.11 -0.37 20.08
CA LEU A 769 6.32 -1.14 19.11
C LEU A 769 6.89 -0.98 17.69
N GLN A 770 6.83 -2.06 16.94
CA GLN A 770 7.24 -2.06 15.54
C GLN A 770 6.47 -1.02 14.71
N GLY A 771 7.18 -0.28 13.86
CA GLY A 771 6.62 0.73 12.97
C GLY A 771 6.36 2.09 13.61
N GLN A 772 6.50 2.21 14.95
CA GLN A 772 6.28 3.45 15.66
C GLN A 772 7.51 4.35 15.57
N ALA A 773 7.32 5.53 14.96
CA ALA A 773 8.28 6.64 15.01
C ALA A 773 7.93 7.56 16.17
N GLU A 774 8.94 8.02 16.90
CA GLU A 774 8.72 8.88 18.08
C GLU A 774 8.23 10.28 17.67
N ASN A 775 8.82 10.87 16.64
CA ASN A 775 8.48 12.21 16.16
C ASN A 775 8.08 12.19 14.68
N ILE A 776 6.95 12.83 14.36
CA ILE A 776 6.53 13.11 12.99
C ILE A 776 6.25 14.61 12.89
N PHE A 777 6.91 15.29 11.96
CA PHE A 777 6.72 16.71 11.74
C PHE A 777 6.49 17.03 10.27
N ASN A 778 5.40 17.75 9.96
CA ASN A 778 5.09 18.25 8.64
C ASN A 778 4.93 19.76 8.66
N LEU A 779 5.50 20.41 7.64
CA LEU A 779 5.33 21.84 7.40
C LEU A 779 4.97 22.06 5.94
N GLN A 780 3.90 22.78 5.69
CA GLN A 780 3.56 23.29 4.38
C GLN A 780 3.49 24.81 4.46
N PHE A 781 4.20 25.47 3.56
CA PHE A 781 4.16 26.90 3.39
C PHE A 781 3.95 27.22 1.92
N GLY A 782 2.90 27.98 1.61
CA GLY A 782 2.56 28.28 0.24
C GLY A 782 1.94 29.67 0.08
N TYR A 783 1.68 30.00 -1.17
CA TYR A 783 0.89 31.17 -1.52
C TYR A 783 -0.03 30.89 -2.70
N ASP A 784 -1.16 31.59 -2.74
CA ASP A 784 -2.06 31.72 -3.87
C ASP A 784 -2.00 33.16 -4.39
N ASP A 785 -1.78 33.33 -5.69
CA ASP A 785 -1.79 34.64 -6.37
C ASP A 785 -2.94 34.67 -7.36
N TYR A 786 -4.07 35.23 -6.94
CA TYR A 786 -5.28 35.32 -7.75
C TYR A 786 -5.13 36.27 -8.94
N SER A 787 -4.13 37.18 -8.94
CA SER A 787 -3.94 38.12 -10.05
C SER A 787 -3.39 37.46 -11.31
N VAL A 788 -2.79 36.29 -11.18
CA VAL A 788 -2.18 35.49 -12.27
C VAL A 788 -2.55 34.02 -12.22
N ASN A 789 -3.51 33.65 -11.37
CA ASN A 789 -3.97 32.30 -11.16
C ASN A 789 -2.80 31.31 -10.94
N SER A 790 -1.94 31.60 -9.96
CA SER A 790 -0.78 30.76 -9.67
C SER A 790 -0.69 30.42 -8.20
N GLN A 791 -0.17 29.25 -7.93
CA GLN A 791 -0.01 28.68 -6.61
C GLN A 791 1.41 28.13 -6.48
N ALA A 792 2.02 28.31 -5.31
CA ALA A 792 3.27 27.64 -4.97
C ALA A 792 3.22 27.09 -3.55
N THR A 793 3.74 25.89 -3.36
CA THR A 793 3.79 25.24 -2.05
C THR A 793 5.14 24.58 -1.83
N PHE A 794 5.71 24.86 -0.67
CA PHE A 794 6.91 24.22 -0.13
C PHE A 794 6.47 23.25 0.96
N ILE A 795 6.93 22.01 0.90
CA ILE A 795 6.51 20.92 1.78
C ILE A 795 7.75 20.32 2.41
N PHE A 796 7.77 20.26 3.73
CA PHE A 796 8.80 19.59 4.52
C PHE A 796 8.16 18.47 5.31
N ASN A 797 8.75 17.27 5.29
CA ASN A 797 8.32 16.11 6.04
C ASN A 797 9.52 15.48 6.74
N TYR A 798 9.39 15.24 8.05
CA TYR A 798 10.36 14.56 8.90
C TYR A 798 9.67 13.48 9.70
N VAL A 799 10.25 12.30 9.74
CA VAL A 799 9.81 11.14 10.51
C VAL A 799 11.03 10.54 11.18
N ASP A 800 10.97 10.32 12.49
CA ASP A 800 12.06 9.66 13.24
C ASP A 800 12.25 8.21 12.78
N ASP A 801 13.37 7.64 13.24
CA ASP A 801 13.64 6.21 13.09
C ASP A 801 12.59 5.35 13.82
N ARG A 802 12.44 4.11 13.32
CA ARG A 802 11.51 3.15 13.90
C ARG A 802 12.03 1.73 13.82
N VAL A 803 11.55 0.87 14.71
CA VAL A 803 11.79 -0.58 14.63
C VAL A 803 11.07 -1.12 13.40
N ARG A 804 11.80 -1.57 12.38
CA ARG A 804 11.26 -2.21 11.18
C ARG A 804 10.90 -3.67 11.44
N ALA A 805 11.82 -4.39 12.11
CA ALA A 805 11.63 -5.77 12.48
C ALA A 805 12.42 -6.07 13.76
N ARG A 806 11.84 -6.89 14.61
CA ARG A 806 12.47 -7.32 15.86
C ARG A 806 13.33 -8.54 15.62
N GLY A 807 14.62 -8.42 15.97
CA GLY A 807 15.55 -9.54 15.91
C GLY A 807 15.28 -10.57 17.03
N LEU A 808 15.52 -11.84 16.75
CA LEU A 808 15.50 -12.91 17.74
C LEU A 808 16.87 -13.59 17.78
N ASP A 809 17.15 -14.28 18.90
CA ASP A 809 18.37 -15.04 19.15
C ASP A 809 19.65 -14.22 18.90
N VAL A 810 20.38 -14.53 17.84
CA VAL A 810 21.65 -13.86 17.45
C VAL A 810 21.45 -12.63 16.57
N LEU A 811 20.23 -12.38 16.09
CA LEU A 811 19.96 -11.23 15.22
C LEU A 811 19.61 -9.98 16.06
N PRO A 812 20.18 -8.80 15.79
CA PRO A 812 19.74 -7.52 16.34
C PRO A 812 18.43 -7.05 15.71
N ASP A 813 17.78 -6.08 16.35
CA ASP A 813 16.65 -5.38 15.74
C ASP A 813 17.08 -4.66 14.45
N VAL A 814 16.14 -4.50 13.53
CA VAL A 814 16.34 -3.69 12.33
C VAL A 814 15.67 -2.33 12.53
N ILE A 815 16.45 -1.27 12.47
CA ILE A 815 15.99 0.12 12.65
C ILE A 815 15.96 0.80 11.28
N GLU A 816 14.79 1.28 10.89
CA GLU A 816 14.56 1.99 9.63
C GLU A 816 14.65 3.50 9.86
N GLN A 817 15.45 4.19 9.06
CA GLN A 817 15.56 5.65 9.02
C GLN A 817 14.78 6.18 7.83
N ILE A 818 13.79 7.02 8.11
CA ILE A 818 12.95 7.58 7.05
C ILE A 818 13.62 8.83 6.50
N PRO A 819 13.89 8.91 5.19
CA PRO A 819 14.52 10.08 4.58
C PRO A 819 13.69 11.35 4.81
N THR A 820 14.34 12.39 5.33
CA THR A 820 13.74 13.72 5.44
C THR A 820 13.48 14.27 4.05
N SER A 821 12.26 14.70 3.76
CA SER A 821 11.93 15.19 2.44
C SER A 821 11.57 16.67 2.40
N ILE A 822 12.09 17.33 1.35
CA ILE A 822 11.69 18.68 0.97
C ILE A 822 11.16 18.59 -0.46
N ASN A 823 9.91 19.06 -0.65
CA ASN A 823 9.27 19.10 -1.95
C ASN A 823 8.82 20.52 -2.28
N PHE A 824 8.80 20.85 -3.55
CA PHE A 824 8.30 22.11 -4.05
C PHE A 824 7.34 21.88 -5.21
N VAL A 825 6.16 22.49 -5.14
CA VAL A 825 5.12 22.43 -6.17
C VAL A 825 4.76 23.85 -6.59
N TYR A 826 4.73 24.07 -7.88
CA TYR A 826 4.25 25.31 -8.49
C TYR A 826 3.25 25.00 -9.57
N SER A 827 2.12 25.70 -9.61
CA SER A 827 1.17 25.62 -10.71
C SER A 827 0.69 27.00 -11.14
N ARG A 828 0.31 27.10 -12.41
CA ARG A 828 -0.30 28.28 -12.97
C ARG A 828 -1.34 27.93 -14.02
N GLU A 829 -2.47 28.64 -13.98
CA GLU A 829 -3.56 28.50 -14.92
C GLU A 829 -3.54 29.63 -15.96
N PHE A 830 -3.80 29.27 -17.19
CA PHE A 830 -3.86 30.14 -18.34
C PHE A 830 -5.23 29.99 -18.99
N GLU A 831 -5.97 31.05 -19.05
CA GLU A 831 -7.23 31.11 -19.79
C GLU A 831 -6.95 31.07 -21.30
N LEU A 832 -7.63 30.15 -22.00
CA LEU A 832 -7.69 30.03 -23.43
C LEU A 832 -9.12 30.38 -23.89
N ASP A 833 -9.33 30.60 -25.16
CA ASP A 833 -10.65 31.05 -25.69
C ASP A 833 -11.84 30.19 -25.25
N THR A 834 -11.66 28.89 -25.09
CA THR A 834 -12.73 27.89 -24.73
C THR A 834 -12.32 26.90 -23.66
N SER A 835 -11.18 27.10 -23.04
CA SER A 835 -10.61 26.12 -22.11
C SER A 835 -9.61 26.79 -21.17
N MET A 836 -9.24 26.09 -20.12
CA MET A 836 -8.22 26.50 -19.15
C MET A 836 -7.06 25.53 -19.17
N LEU A 837 -5.84 26.03 -19.36
CA LEU A 837 -4.62 25.24 -19.29
C LEU A 837 -3.91 25.46 -17.95
N LYS A 838 -3.82 24.43 -17.11
CA LYS A 838 -2.99 24.41 -15.90
C LYS A 838 -1.64 23.77 -16.24
N VAL A 839 -0.56 24.47 -15.90
CA VAL A 839 0.82 23.99 -16.02
C VAL A 839 1.36 23.82 -14.61
N SER A 840 1.91 22.67 -14.29
CA SER A 840 2.51 22.37 -12.98
C SER A 840 3.97 21.96 -13.10
N LEU A 841 4.78 22.37 -12.13
CA LEU A 841 6.16 21.97 -11.91
C LEU A 841 6.25 21.39 -10.50
N GLU A 842 6.74 20.18 -10.40
CA GLU A 842 6.95 19.51 -9.12
C GLU A 842 8.41 19.11 -8.98
N ILE A 843 9.00 19.38 -7.82
CA ILE A 843 10.35 18.93 -7.46
C ILE A 843 10.23 18.18 -6.15
N ARG A 844 10.62 16.93 -6.13
CA ARG A 844 10.50 16.03 -4.96
C ARG A 844 11.88 15.57 -4.50
N ASN A 845 12.01 15.35 -3.19
CA ASN A 845 13.23 14.91 -2.54
C ASN A 845 14.43 15.82 -2.88
N LEU A 846 14.29 17.13 -2.62
CA LEU A 846 15.34 18.14 -2.87
C LEU A 846 16.63 17.89 -2.08
N LEU A 847 16.53 17.21 -0.92
CA LEU A 847 17.69 16.87 -0.08
C LEU A 847 18.48 15.70 -0.67
N ASN A 848 17.86 14.90 -1.53
CA ASN A 848 18.44 13.70 -2.14
C ASN A 848 18.99 12.72 -1.08
N GLU A 849 18.29 12.59 0.04
CA GLU A 849 18.66 11.64 1.08
C GLU A 849 18.44 10.20 0.62
N GLU A 850 19.27 9.29 1.15
CA GLU A 850 19.18 7.85 0.89
C GLU A 850 18.20 7.20 1.86
N TYR A 851 17.62 6.08 1.46
CA TYR A 851 16.91 5.20 2.37
C TYR A 851 17.90 4.32 3.10
N GLU A 852 17.76 4.21 4.42
CA GLU A 852 18.62 3.41 5.27
C GLU A 852 17.79 2.57 6.26
N ALA A 853 18.13 1.30 6.37
CA ALA A 853 17.73 0.44 7.46
C ALA A 853 18.99 -0.20 8.04
N THR A 854 19.25 0.00 9.33
CA THR A 854 20.47 -0.48 9.98
C THR A 854 20.14 -1.55 11.02
N MET A 855 21.08 -2.42 11.28
CA MET A 855 21.03 -3.30 12.44
C MET A 855 21.33 -2.49 13.71
N ALA A 856 20.46 -2.62 14.70
CA ALA A 856 20.51 -1.83 15.92
C ALA A 856 21.89 -1.85 16.59
N ASN A 857 22.34 -0.67 17.08
CA ASN A 857 23.63 -0.48 17.73
C ASN A 857 24.84 -0.80 16.84
N SER A 858 24.70 -0.76 15.52
CA SER A 858 25.80 -0.99 14.57
C SER A 858 25.74 -0.03 13.39
N ASN A 859 26.78 -0.06 12.55
CA ASN A 859 26.82 0.63 11.26
C ASN A 859 26.62 -0.38 10.09
N ILE A 860 25.87 -1.46 10.32
CA ILE A 860 25.61 -2.48 9.33
C ILE A 860 24.28 -2.15 8.67
N PHE A 861 24.31 -1.93 7.36
CA PHE A 861 23.13 -1.60 6.57
C PHE A 861 22.35 -2.87 6.19
N TYR A 862 21.25 -3.11 6.90
CA TYR A 862 20.33 -4.17 6.51
C TYR A 862 19.79 -3.96 5.09
N ASP A 863 19.45 -2.70 4.76
CA ASP A 863 19.20 -2.20 3.41
C ASP A 863 19.61 -0.72 3.33
N GLN A 864 20.28 -0.32 2.26
CA GLN A 864 20.60 1.08 1.95
C GLN A 864 20.49 1.28 0.44
N TYR A 865 19.82 2.34 -0.01
CA TYR A 865 19.79 2.70 -1.43
C TYR A 865 19.40 4.16 -1.68
N GLN A 866 19.75 4.63 -2.88
CA GLN A 866 19.43 5.98 -3.32
C GLN A 866 17.99 6.10 -3.82
N LEU A 867 17.33 7.21 -3.50
CA LEU A 867 15.97 7.54 -3.97
C LEU A 867 15.99 8.51 -5.16
N GLY A 868 16.99 9.39 -5.22
CA GLY A 868 17.11 10.43 -6.23
C GLY A 868 16.15 11.62 -6.02
N THR A 869 16.48 12.73 -6.69
CA THR A 869 15.60 13.91 -6.79
C THR A 869 14.77 13.82 -8.07
N SER A 870 13.45 13.99 -7.96
CA SER A 870 12.55 13.94 -9.11
C SER A 870 12.05 15.35 -9.49
N ILE A 871 11.97 15.63 -10.80
CA ILE A 871 11.41 16.85 -11.37
C ILE A 871 10.34 16.44 -12.38
N SER A 872 9.10 16.90 -12.20
CA SER A 872 7.98 16.60 -13.10
C SER A 872 7.35 17.87 -13.66
N LEU A 873 6.95 17.81 -14.91
CA LEU A 873 6.20 18.88 -15.60
C LEU A 873 4.84 18.32 -16.04
N GLY A 874 3.77 18.94 -15.57
CA GLY A 874 2.40 18.55 -15.85
C GLY A 874 1.63 19.61 -16.66
N PHE A 875 0.68 19.13 -17.46
CA PHE A 875 -0.26 19.93 -18.25
C PHE A 875 -1.66 19.36 -18.09
N LYS A 876 -2.61 20.19 -17.66
CA LYS A 876 -4.04 19.82 -17.53
C LYS A 876 -4.87 20.81 -18.33
N LEU A 877 -5.65 20.32 -19.26
CA LEU A 877 -6.56 21.11 -20.09
C LEU A 877 -7.99 20.79 -19.67
N ASN A 878 -8.69 21.81 -19.21
CA ASN A 878 -10.11 21.77 -18.82
C ASN A 878 -10.94 22.52 -19.88
N PHE A 879 -12.09 21.91 -20.28
CA PHE A 879 -12.98 22.43 -21.33
C PHE A 879 -14.35 22.80 -20.79
#